data_6e8716f9bc202ce0a465149aea51416b
#
_entry.id   6e8716f9bc202ce0a465149aea51416b
#
_cell.length_a   1.000
_cell.length_b   1.000
_cell.length_c   1.000
_cell.angle_alpha   90.00
_cell.angle_beta   90.00
_cell.angle_gamma   90.00
#
_symmetry.space_group_name_H-M   'P 1'
#
loop_
_entity.id
_entity.type
_entity.pdbx_description
1 polymer ?
#
loop_
_entity_poly.entity_id
_entity_poly.type
_entity_poly.pdbx_seq_one_letter_code
_entity_poly.pdbx_strand_id
1 'polypeptide(L)'
;MNRPNPQGCASLCAVVVTLLFAVIILLSSTTAHSQSAAATGRLEGTIADPSGAAIPDAELTIRNQNTGIATTVRSTAEGEFVVLYLDPGSYEVSIQKTGFGKLVLRDIAVTVGTRAILHPRLSVGKIDTTVTVRAETPLVDTAESSLGTVVSQQSIESLPLNGRNFTDFALLTPGATTDGDFGMISFNGVAGNYNNYTVDGGNNNNAFFAQQIGRTSIPYQFSEDVIREFQVTSTGFEAEFGQSGGGLVNTVTKGGTNQVHGDAYYYILDSATSANDKINEQQGISKPHDRRQQVGGTIGGPLVHDRFFYLGNFESQIRNEPLTVNDGPALSGLPSDFFANNPALASQVQAAAGSFPRSFNQNAAFGKINGILNDKNTLGVTYNYQSFRSPHGYFNTPTSTGDGLSLTDGATSQFLQVSLQTAFTATAVNEFRFHYGSDYHFDLPGTPPASPAVTIQNPDTGFVFGGNRFQLANTDRRYEFTDTFTKILGKHTVKAGTDINISHNSDYFTYGPKGEYRFASLADVATGNFELYLQSFGQSTIVQTSPTYSFFAQDQFRVTQRLTLNYGARYDLQVLPQPRACDPAFTLTCHIPYSKNNIAPRIGFAYSLDSKGNTVVRGSFGLFFVQEDLLDVSQAFASNGVTRPFLTVVGPAFGNSNPLVTYPNSLTSFPSGAGGTPSLVVFSPNFRSPYVEQANAAVEHQFGAQTALSVGYVYSHGLRLLGNSNGVTRQANGNFGFDLNLVPPDQQVAFGGSFNTATITLPNGQTYTTPDYSAIDGFINPNFGTINAVDNSGLSVYNGLLVSLRHNSRQFLTSVAYTLSHTVDQGAGYYNQFDQASQRGPSQLDQTHRFVATGVWLPQFHGLKNFEFSSILNLASGRPYTAVFDNPEVNFSVVPGEKYNSFRGPTFKDVDLSISREFHLGERYRMGLRAEAFNIFNHPNFQQNVVDNVQYIANAIGPNPGNPTDQLWSAAPNPDFGVPGAIVPKFGSRSFQFSTKFGF
;
A
#
# COMPACT_ATOMS: atom_id res chain seq x y z
N MET A 1 -12.86 20.48 -26.70
CA MET A 1 -11.47 20.90 -27.04
C MET A 1 -11.15 22.15 -26.23
N ASN A 2 -10.63 21.98 -25.01
CA ASN A 2 -10.12 23.11 -24.23
C ASN A 2 -8.60 23.10 -24.33
N ARG A 3 -8.04 24.22 -24.76
CA ARG A 3 -6.60 24.43 -24.84
C ARG A 3 -5.96 24.37 -23.46
N PRO A 4 -4.77 23.78 -23.29
CA PRO A 4 -4.07 23.80 -22.01
C PRO A 4 -3.76 25.25 -21.61
N ASN A 5 -4.03 25.56 -20.34
CA ASN A 5 -3.84 26.89 -19.78
C ASN A 5 -2.33 27.23 -19.76
N PRO A 6 -1.86 28.29 -20.46
CA PRO A 6 -0.44 28.63 -20.53
C PRO A 6 0.19 29.08 -19.19
N GLN A 7 -0.60 29.27 -18.14
CA GLN A 7 -0.10 29.61 -16.79
C GLN A 7 0.63 28.45 -16.10
N GLY A 8 0.38 27.20 -16.48
CA GLY A 8 1.09 26.04 -15.92
C GLY A 8 2.56 25.94 -16.34
N CYS A 9 2.89 26.26 -17.59
CA CYS A 9 4.28 26.23 -18.08
C CYS A 9 5.13 27.37 -17.52
N ALA A 10 4.56 28.56 -17.37
CA ALA A 10 5.28 29.72 -16.80
C ALA A 10 5.62 29.50 -15.32
N SER A 11 4.72 28.86 -14.54
CA SER A 11 4.97 28.48 -13.15
C SER A 11 6.06 27.42 -13.02
N LEU A 12 6.10 26.44 -13.92
CA LEU A 12 7.12 25.39 -13.91
C LEU A 12 8.52 25.95 -14.24
N CYS A 13 8.61 26.83 -15.26
CA CYS A 13 9.87 27.52 -15.58
C CYS A 13 10.34 28.43 -14.43
N ALA A 14 9.43 29.16 -13.78
CA ALA A 14 9.77 29.99 -12.64
C ALA A 14 10.27 29.16 -11.44
N VAL A 15 9.65 28.02 -11.15
CA VAL A 15 10.08 27.09 -10.09
C VAL A 15 11.44 26.48 -10.39
N VAL A 16 11.68 26.06 -11.63
CA VAL A 16 13.00 25.51 -12.05
C VAL A 16 14.10 26.56 -12.00
N VAL A 17 13.83 27.80 -12.42
CA VAL A 17 14.79 28.91 -12.34
C VAL A 17 15.04 29.31 -10.89
N THR A 18 14.03 29.33 -10.04
CA THR A 18 14.16 29.63 -8.61
C THR A 18 14.93 28.54 -7.88
N LEU A 19 14.72 27.26 -8.24
CA LEU A 19 15.47 26.12 -7.73
C LEU A 19 16.94 26.14 -8.19
N LEU A 20 17.22 26.47 -9.44
CA LEU A 20 18.56 26.67 -9.94
C LEU A 20 19.28 27.81 -9.20
N PHE A 21 18.57 28.93 -8.94
CA PHE A 21 19.12 30.03 -8.15
C PHE A 21 19.32 29.64 -6.67
N ALA A 22 18.43 28.88 -6.06
CA ALA A 22 18.57 28.34 -4.71
C ALA A 22 19.74 27.35 -4.61
N VAL A 23 19.95 26.49 -5.61
CA VAL A 23 21.11 25.58 -5.70
C VAL A 23 22.41 26.37 -5.84
N ILE A 24 22.43 27.47 -6.61
CA ILE A 24 23.62 28.35 -6.74
C ILE A 24 23.91 29.08 -5.42
N ILE A 25 22.88 29.49 -4.65
CA ILE A 25 23.03 30.11 -3.33
C ILE A 25 23.50 29.08 -2.29
N LEU A 26 23.00 27.83 -2.33
CA LEU A 26 23.43 26.72 -1.47
C LEU A 26 24.89 26.28 -1.72
N LEU A 27 25.39 26.44 -2.95
CA LEU A 27 26.79 26.19 -3.31
C LEU A 27 27.79 27.22 -2.74
N SER A 28 27.30 28.36 -2.23
CA SER A 28 28.09 29.43 -1.63
C SER A 28 28.08 29.45 -0.11
N SER A 29 27.32 28.59 0.58
CA SER A 29 27.26 28.51 2.06
C SER A 29 28.17 27.40 2.60
N THR A 30 29.15 27.78 3.39
CA THR A 30 30.04 26.89 4.13
C THR A 30 29.32 26.33 5.36
N THR A 31 29.38 24.99 5.49
CA THR A 31 29.09 24.16 6.69
C THR A 31 27.64 23.96 7.14
N ALA A 32 27.03 22.91 6.64
CA ALA A 32 26.05 22.09 7.37
C ALA A 32 26.22 20.62 6.95
N HIS A 33 26.12 19.70 7.89
CA HIS A 33 26.55 18.30 7.74
C HIS A 33 25.41 17.34 7.98
N SER A 34 25.23 16.31 7.18
CA SER A 34 24.57 15.05 7.54
C SER A 34 24.00 14.11 6.42
N GLN A 35 23.49 12.83 6.72
CA GLN A 35 23.24 11.81 5.67
C GLN A 35 22.39 10.57 5.88
N SER A 36 21.91 9.87 4.82
CA SER A 36 21.16 8.58 4.78
C SER A 36 21.67 7.58 3.73
N ALA A 37 21.50 6.25 3.99
CA ALA A 37 21.93 5.12 3.14
C ALA A 37 20.75 4.44 2.40
N ALA A 38 19.59 5.05 2.29
CA ALA A 38 18.36 4.42 1.83
C ALA A 38 18.37 3.96 0.36
N ALA A 39 19.27 4.48 -0.48
CA ALA A 39 19.36 4.13 -1.91
C ALA A 39 20.68 3.47 -2.30
N THR A 40 21.56 3.15 -1.34
CA THR A 40 22.93 2.67 -1.57
C THR A 40 23.22 1.41 -0.79
N GLY A 41 24.30 0.72 -1.18
CA GLY A 41 24.90 -0.37 -0.41
C GLY A 41 26.30 -0.01 0.08
N ARG A 42 26.97 -0.94 0.73
CA ARG A 42 28.35 -0.76 1.18
C ARG A 42 29.21 -2.00 0.94
N LEU A 43 30.51 -1.81 0.83
CA LEU A 43 31.50 -2.87 0.69
C LEU A 43 32.48 -2.79 1.86
N GLU A 44 32.70 -3.90 2.55
CA GLU A 44 33.62 -3.97 3.67
C GLU A 44 34.36 -5.30 3.72
N GLY A 45 35.43 -5.38 4.51
CA GLY A 45 36.13 -6.65 4.70
C GLY A 45 37.46 -6.51 5.35
N THR A 46 38.24 -7.63 5.34
CA THR A 46 39.58 -7.71 5.95
C THR A 46 40.54 -8.35 4.97
N ILE A 47 41.63 -7.68 4.68
CA ILE A 47 42.72 -8.15 3.82
C ILE A 47 43.72 -8.93 4.65
N ALA A 48 44.01 -10.16 4.23
CA ALA A 48 44.99 -11.02 4.89
C ALA A 48 46.04 -11.57 3.90
N ASP A 49 47.16 -12.03 4.42
CA ASP A 49 48.14 -12.83 3.70
C ASP A 49 47.73 -14.33 3.65
N PRO A 50 48.50 -15.22 3.00
CA PRO A 50 48.16 -16.65 2.96
C PRO A 50 48.18 -17.34 4.34
N SER A 51 48.87 -16.79 5.33
CA SER A 51 48.92 -17.30 6.71
C SER A 51 47.71 -16.85 7.54
N GLY A 52 46.95 -15.86 7.04
CA GLY A 52 45.82 -15.24 7.74
C GLY A 52 46.20 -14.00 8.53
N ALA A 53 47.47 -13.50 8.44
CA ALA A 53 47.89 -12.26 9.08
C ALA A 53 47.30 -11.04 8.32
N ALA A 54 46.83 -10.04 9.08
CA ALA A 54 46.27 -8.81 8.52
C ALA A 54 47.29 -8.00 7.72
N ILE A 55 46.86 -7.43 6.60
CA ILE A 55 47.70 -6.56 5.76
C ILE A 55 47.29 -5.09 5.94
N PRO A 56 48.05 -4.28 6.67
CA PRO A 56 47.75 -2.87 6.85
C PRO A 56 48.16 -2.04 5.63
N ASP A 57 47.47 -0.88 5.47
CA ASP A 57 47.79 0.13 4.45
C ASP A 57 47.88 -0.44 3.02
N ALA A 58 47.04 -1.44 2.72
CA ALA A 58 46.81 -1.91 1.34
C ALA A 58 45.89 -0.92 0.63
N GLU A 59 46.23 -0.57 -0.61
CA GLU A 59 45.41 0.30 -1.44
C GLU A 59 44.36 -0.52 -2.20
N LEU A 60 43.08 -0.13 -2.06
CA LEU A 60 41.94 -0.74 -2.74
C LEU A 60 41.33 0.30 -3.65
N THR A 61 41.17 -0.06 -4.95
CA THR A 61 40.40 0.72 -5.89
C THR A 61 39.13 -0.06 -6.21
N ILE A 62 37.98 0.50 -5.88
CA ILE A 62 36.62 -0.05 -6.08
C ILE A 62 35.99 0.68 -7.26
N ARG A 63 35.78 0.00 -8.38
CA ARG A 63 35.27 0.57 -9.63
C ARG A 63 33.92 -0.04 -10.01
N ASN A 64 32.92 0.82 -10.21
CA ASN A 64 31.66 0.39 -10.80
C ASN A 64 31.87 0.00 -12.27
N GLN A 65 31.48 -1.21 -12.65
CA GLN A 65 31.74 -1.75 -14.00
C GLN A 65 30.88 -1.07 -15.11
N ASN A 66 29.73 -0.51 -14.73
CA ASN A 66 28.80 0.13 -15.69
C ASN A 66 29.11 1.62 -15.90
N THR A 67 29.49 2.33 -14.86
CA THR A 67 29.73 3.78 -14.90
C THR A 67 31.21 4.13 -15.02
N GLY A 68 32.12 3.19 -14.70
CA GLY A 68 33.55 3.46 -14.64
C GLY A 68 33.99 4.25 -13.39
N ILE A 69 33.05 4.78 -12.60
CA ILE A 69 33.35 5.53 -11.36
C ILE A 69 34.15 4.66 -10.40
N ALA A 70 35.25 5.21 -9.87
CA ALA A 70 36.14 4.52 -8.97
C ALA A 70 36.37 5.31 -7.67
N THR A 71 36.39 4.58 -6.56
CA THR A 71 36.72 5.10 -5.22
C THR A 71 37.96 4.36 -4.70
N THR A 72 38.93 5.08 -4.11
CA THR A 72 40.11 4.47 -3.55
C THR A 72 40.13 4.64 -2.04
N VAL A 73 40.39 3.54 -1.31
CA VAL A 73 40.52 3.50 0.15
C VAL A 73 41.77 2.72 0.55
N ARG A 74 42.20 2.83 1.85
CA ARG A 74 43.29 2.05 2.41
C ARG A 74 42.83 1.21 3.59
N SER A 75 43.38 0.03 3.76
CA SER A 75 43.12 -0.83 4.91
C SER A 75 43.72 -0.25 6.20
N THR A 76 43.07 -0.51 7.34
CA THR A 76 43.50 -0.11 8.69
C THR A 76 44.71 -0.94 9.15
N ALA A 77 45.19 -0.70 10.37
CA ALA A 77 46.22 -1.50 11.01
C ALA A 77 45.85 -2.97 11.20
N GLU A 78 44.54 -3.25 11.33
CA GLU A 78 43.95 -4.57 11.44
C GLU A 78 43.59 -5.19 10.06
N GLY A 79 44.00 -4.54 8.94
CA GLY A 79 43.70 -4.95 7.59
C GLY A 79 42.26 -4.71 7.16
N GLU A 80 41.42 -4.05 7.96
CA GLU A 80 40.02 -3.79 7.67
C GLU A 80 39.86 -2.65 6.66
N PHE A 81 38.85 -2.72 5.82
CA PHE A 81 38.43 -1.64 4.92
C PHE A 81 36.90 -1.54 4.89
N VAL A 82 36.41 -0.31 4.70
CA VAL A 82 34.97 -0.03 4.51
C VAL A 82 34.85 1.04 3.43
N VAL A 83 33.88 0.80 2.50
CA VAL A 83 33.49 1.77 1.47
C VAL A 83 31.98 1.94 1.59
N LEU A 84 31.57 3.12 1.97
CA LEU A 84 30.18 3.49 2.18
C LEU A 84 29.54 4.02 0.88
N TYR A 85 28.24 3.98 0.78
CA TYR A 85 27.42 4.67 -0.23
C TYR A 85 27.78 4.32 -1.69
N LEU A 86 27.92 3.04 -1.96
CA LEU A 86 28.04 2.54 -3.31
C LEU A 86 26.66 2.41 -3.94
N ASP A 87 26.48 2.96 -5.14
CA ASP A 87 25.28 2.72 -5.93
C ASP A 87 25.11 1.21 -6.16
N PRO A 88 23.90 0.64 -6.03
CA PRO A 88 23.70 -0.76 -6.34
C PRO A 88 24.26 -1.12 -7.71
N GLY A 89 24.97 -2.25 -7.84
CA GLY A 89 25.62 -2.64 -9.09
C GLY A 89 26.72 -3.65 -8.97
N SER A 90 27.37 -3.92 -10.11
CA SER A 90 28.53 -4.81 -10.20
C SER A 90 29.82 -4.01 -10.13
N TYR A 91 30.73 -4.45 -9.26
CA TYR A 91 32.00 -3.77 -8.97
C TYR A 91 33.21 -4.66 -9.24
N GLU A 92 34.29 -4.01 -9.66
CA GLU A 92 35.64 -4.57 -9.69
C GLU A 92 36.43 -3.97 -8.51
N VAL A 93 37.06 -4.80 -7.69
CA VAL A 93 37.93 -4.38 -6.59
C VAL A 93 39.37 -4.79 -6.91
N SER A 94 40.24 -3.83 -7.05
CA SER A 94 41.67 -4.02 -7.27
C SER A 94 42.45 -3.69 -5.98
N ILE A 95 43.27 -4.61 -5.51
CA ILE A 95 44.01 -4.51 -4.26
C ILE A 95 45.50 -4.58 -4.53
N GLN A 96 46.25 -3.62 -3.99
CA GLN A 96 47.70 -3.52 -4.18
C GLN A 96 48.40 -3.25 -2.84
N LYS A 97 49.53 -3.91 -2.63
CA LYS A 97 50.46 -3.66 -1.51
C LYS A 97 51.87 -4.05 -1.92
N THR A 98 52.86 -3.21 -1.56
CA THR A 98 54.27 -3.50 -1.83
C THR A 98 54.68 -4.83 -1.18
N GLY A 99 55.29 -5.73 -1.96
CA GLY A 99 55.70 -7.08 -1.55
C GLY A 99 54.66 -8.16 -1.79
N PHE A 100 53.46 -7.80 -2.32
CA PHE A 100 52.39 -8.73 -2.67
C PHE A 100 52.01 -8.59 -4.14
N GLY A 101 51.49 -9.65 -4.72
CA GLY A 101 50.85 -9.63 -6.05
C GLY A 101 49.55 -8.80 -6.07
N LYS A 102 49.27 -8.15 -7.18
CA LYS A 102 48.00 -7.44 -7.39
C LYS A 102 46.85 -8.44 -7.47
N LEU A 103 45.81 -8.25 -6.65
CA LEU A 103 44.60 -9.03 -6.70
C LEU A 103 43.46 -8.21 -7.33
N VAL A 104 42.75 -8.78 -8.29
CA VAL A 104 41.55 -8.19 -8.90
C VAL A 104 40.37 -9.11 -8.70
N LEU A 105 39.36 -8.63 -7.96
CA LEU A 105 38.06 -9.30 -7.74
C LEU A 105 37.04 -8.66 -8.66
N ARG A 106 36.32 -9.47 -9.46
CA ARG A 106 35.30 -9.00 -10.40
C ARG A 106 33.93 -9.50 -10.04
N ASP A 107 32.92 -8.84 -10.61
CA ASP A 107 31.50 -9.20 -10.51
C ASP A 107 31.00 -9.21 -9.06
N ILE A 108 31.52 -8.27 -8.23
CA ILE A 108 31.03 -8.09 -6.85
C ILE A 108 29.70 -7.34 -6.90
N ALA A 109 28.62 -8.02 -6.54
CA ALA A 109 27.31 -7.42 -6.46
C ALA A 109 27.18 -6.58 -5.17
N VAL A 110 26.83 -5.30 -5.31
CA VAL A 110 26.39 -4.43 -4.21
C VAL A 110 24.93 -4.16 -4.42
N THR A 111 24.10 -4.46 -3.44
CA THR A 111 22.63 -4.27 -3.45
C THR A 111 22.19 -3.26 -2.40
N VAL A 112 20.98 -2.69 -2.59
CA VAL A 112 20.45 -1.66 -1.71
C VAL A 112 20.32 -2.15 -0.26
N GLY A 113 20.71 -1.29 0.70
CA GLY A 113 20.58 -1.57 2.12
C GLY A 113 21.41 -2.76 2.62
N THR A 114 22.28 -3.35 1.79
CA THR A 114 23.08 -4.52 2.16
C THR A 114 24.55 -4.22 2.21
N ARG A 115 25.29 -5.16 2.81
CA ARG A 115 26.73 -5.16 2.89
C ARG A 115 27.33 -6.27 2.05
N ALA A 116 28.19 -5.92 1.10
CA ALA A 116 29.04 -6.88 0.45
C ALA A 116 30.31 -7.08 1.31
N ILE A 117 30.51 -8.28 1.89
CA ILE A 117 31.64 -8.58 2.76
C ILE A 117 32.65 -9.38 1.97
N LEU A 118 33.91 -8.91 1.95
CA LEU A 118 35.02 -9.58 1.26
C LEU A 118 36.14 -9.94 2.24
N HIS A 119 36.74 -11.11 2.05
CA HIS A 119 37.93 -11.57 2.78
C HIS A 119 39.09 -11.92 1.81
N PRO A 120 39.63 -10.89 1.09
CA PRO A 120 40.70 -11.11 0.11
C PRO A 120 41.98 -11.55 0.76
N ARG A 121 42.67 -12.53 0.10
CA ARG A 121 43.98 -13.00 0.49
C ARG A 121 45.00 -12.63 -0.58
N LEU A 122 46.04 -11.83 -0.23
CA LEU A 122 47.09 -11.44 -1.15
C LEU A 122 48.20 -12.48 -1.12
N SER A 123 48.62 -12.98 -2.26
CA SER A 123 49.80 -13.84 -2.38
C SER A 123 51.09 -13.03 -2.32
N VAL A 124 52.12 -13.54 -1.62
CA VAL A 124 53.44 -12.95 -1.64
C VAL A 124 54.03 -13.09 -3.07
N GLY A 125 54.50 -11.95 -3.64
CA GLY A 125 54.99 -11.94 -5.00
C GLY A 125 55.32 -10.53 -5.49
N LYS A 126 55.85 -10.43 -6.72
CA LYS A 126 56.09 -9.13 -7.35
C LYS A 126 54.74 -8.50 -7.77
N ILE A 127 54.66 -7.16 -7.74
CA ILE A 127 53.47 -6.34 -8.14
C ILE A 127 52.98 -6.67 -9.57
N ASP A 128 53.83 -7.14 -10.46
CA ASP A 128 53.51 -7.49 -11.85
C ASP A 128 52.66 -8.78 -12.00
N THR A 129 52.45 -9.55 -10.90
CA THR A 129 51.64 -10.75 -10.91
C THR A 129 50.21 -10.39 -10.60
N THR A 130 49.32 -10.34 -11.60
CA THR A 130 47.88 -10.08 -11.40
C THR A 130 47.12 -11.40 -11.28
N VAL A 131 46.39 -11.59 -10.20
CA VAL A 131 45.44 -12.71 -9.99
C VAL A 131 44.03 -12.14 -10.08
N THR A 132 43.29 -12.62 -11.07
CA THR A 132 41.88 -12.28 -11.26
C THR A 132 41.01 -13.41 -10.76
N VAL A 133 40.10 -13.09 -9.82
CA VAL A 133 39.15 -14.04 -9.21
C VAL A 133 37.75 -13.48 -9.32
N ARG A 134 36.77 -14.29 -9.68
CA ARG A 134 35.37 -13.94 -9.46
C ARG A 134 35.06 -14.10 -7.99
N ALA A 135 34.56 -13.04 -7.37
CA ALA A 135 34.14 -13.10 -5.98
C ALA A 135 32.67 -13.53 -5.91
N GLU A 136 32.36 -14.51 -5.05
CA GLU A 136 30.99 -14.84 -4.70
C GLU A 136 30.65 -14.05 -3.43
N THR A 137 29.63 -13.17 -3.52
CA THR A 137 29.15 -12.41 -2.37
C THR A 137 28.32 -13.33 -1.47
N PRO A 138 28.59 -13.42 -0.16
CA PRO A 138 27.76 -14.23 0.75
C PRO A 138 26.28 -13.80 0.70
N LEU A 139 25.38 -14.78 0.75
CA LEU A 139 23.94 -14.54 0.78
C LEU A 139 23.41 -14.15 2.17
N VAL A 140 24.21 -14.42 3.21
CA VAL A 140 23.88 -14.16 4.62
C VAL A 140 24.62 -12.91 5.10
N ASP A 141 23.87 -11.92 5.57
CA ASP A 141 24.45 -10.73 6.22
C ASP A 141 24.78 -11.03 7.69
N THR A 142 26.01 -10.73 8.12
CA THR A 142 26.50 -11.04 9.47
C THR A 142 26.34 -9.91 10.47
N ALA A 143 25.71 -8.80 10.09
CA ALA A 143 25.64 -7.62 10.96
C ALA A 143 24.27 -6.94 11.01
N GLU A 144 23.37 -7.25 10.05
CA GLU A 144 21.99 -6.75 10.09
C GLU A 144 21.12 -7.59 11.04
N SER A 145 20.29 -6.90 11.85
CA SER A 145 19.32 -7.51 12.77
C SER A 145 17.88 -7.55 12.23
N SER A 146 17.62 -6.81 11.16
CA SER A 146 16.33 -6.77 10.47
C SER A 146 16.04 -8.05 9.67
N LEU A 147 14.75 -8.34 9.42
CA LEU A 147 14.32 -9.37 8.50
C LEU A 147 13.69 -8.73 7.26
N GLY A 148 14.14 -9.17 6.10
CA GLY A 148 13.65 -8.63 4.83
C GLY A 148 14.12 -9.43 3.62
N THR A 149 13.71 -8.97 2.45
CA THR A 149 14.03 -9.57 1.16
C THR A 149 14.42 -8.49 0.17
N VAL A 150 15.48 -8.72 -0.60
CA VAL A 150 15.81 -7.88 -1.75
C VAL A 150 15.34 -8.60 -3.01
N VAL A 151 14.53 -7.92 -3.82
CA VAL A 151 14.12 -8.39 -5.16
C VAL A 151 15.07 -7.76 -6.17
N SER A 152 15.89 -8.61 -6.78
CA SER A 152 16.92 -8.18 -7.71
C SER A 152 16.37 -7.76 -9.07
N GLN A 153 17.13 -6.96 -9.82
CA GLN A 153 16.79 -6.58 -11.18
C GLN A 153 16.44 -7.78 -12.06
N GLN A 154 17.21 -8.86 -11.98
CA GLN A 154 16.95 -10.08 -12.76
C GLN A 154 15.61 -10.73 -12.38
N SER A 155 15.25 -10.75 -11.10
CA SER A 155 13.94 -11.26 -10.66
C SER A 155 12.80 -10.41 -11.19
N ILE A 156 12.93 -9.08 -11.15
CA ILE A 156 11.94 -8.12 -11.68
C ILE A 156 11.74 -8.33 -13.19
N GLU A 157 12.83 -8.45 -13.95
CA GLU A 157 12.78 -8.62 -15.41
C GLU A 157 12.29 -9.99 -15.86
N SER A 158 12.48 -11.05 -15.02
CA SER A 158 12.22 -12.44 -15.39
C SER A 158 10.87 -12.99 -14.93
N LEU A 159 10.42 -12.66 -13.72
CA LEU A 159 9.21 -13.23 -13.14
C LEU A 159 7.93 -12.72 -13.83
N PRO A 160 6.91 -13.59 -14.02
CA PRO A 160 5.63 -13.16 -14.59
C PRO A 160 4.87 -12.27 -13.61
N LEU A 161 4.43 -11.08 -14.07
CA LEU A 161 3.70 -10.13 -13.24
C LEU A 161 2.48 -9.57 -13.97
N ASN A 162 1.29 -9.98 -13.53
CA ASN A 162 0.04 -9.52 -14.14
C ASN A 162 -0.19 -8.03 -13.86
N GLY A 163 -0.14 -7.22 -14.92
CA GLY A 163 -0.32 -5.76 -14.83
C GLY A 163 0.97 -4.97 -14.64
N ARG A 164 2.11 -5.64 -14.45
CA ARG A 164 3.45 -5.01 -14.27
C ARG A 164 3.49 -3.97 -13.14
N ASN A 165 2.67 -4.20 -12.09
CA ASN A 165 2.76 -3.41 -10.86
C ASN A 165 3.85 -4.01 -9.97
N PHE A 166 5.03 -3.40 -9.96
CA PHE A 166 6.21 -3.90 -9.27
C PHE A 166 6.02 -4.05 -7.75
N THR A 167 5.11 -3.31 -7.12
CA THR A 167 4.85 -3.43 -5.68
C THR A 167 4.29 -4.80 -5.30
N ASP A 168 3.67 -5.51 -6.26
CA ASP A 168 3.16 -6.86 -6.04
C ASP A 168 4.31 -7.87 -5.74
N PHE A 169 5.55 -7.58 -6.15
CA PHE A 169 6.72 -8.37 -5.75
C PHE A 169 6.98 -8.36 -4.23
N ALA A 170 6.49 -7.37 -3.50
CA ALA A 170 6.58 -7.39 -2.04
C ALA A 170 5.78 -8.55 -1.41
N LEU A 171 4.76 -9.06 -2.12
CA LEU A 171 4.02 -10.26 -1.73
C LEU A 171 4.85 -11.55 -1.81
N LEU A 172 6.04 -11.54 -2.43
CA LEU A 172 6.96 -12.68 -2.42
C LEU A 172 7.74 -12.81 -1.10
N THR A 173 7.66 -11.79 -0.24
CA THR A 173 8.36 -11.77 1.07
C THR A 173 7.59 -12.59 2.10
N PRO A 174 8.27 -13.40 2.97
CA PRO A 174 7.61 -14.03 4.10
C PRO A 174 6.95 -13.00 5.03
N GLY A 175 5.75 -13.32 5.54
CA GLY A 175 4.98 -12.43 6.41
C GLY A 175 4.18 -11.34 5.68
N ALA A 176 4.32 -11.23 4.34
CA ALA A 176 3.52 -10.32 3.53
C ALA A 176 2.23 -10.99 3.04
N THR A 177 1.12 -10.26 3.03
CA THR A 177 -0.18 -10.69 2.48
C THR A 177 -0.94 -9.49 1.92
N THR A 178 -1.92 -9.71 1.05
CA THR A 178 -2.80 -8.61 0.59
C THR A 178 -3.64 -8.08 1.74
N ASP A 179 -3.97 -6.81 1.72
CA ASP A 179 -4.81 -6.16 2.71
C ASP A 179 -6.05 -5.58 2.02
N GLY A 180 -7.20 -6.20 2.30
CA GLY A 180 -8.51 -5.74 1.89
C GLY A 180 -8.72 -5.53 0.40
N ASP A 181 -9.77 -4.78 0.09
CA ASP A 181 -10.29 -4.60 -1.27
C ASP A 181 -9.45 -3.62 -2.10
N PHE A 182 -8.67 -2.76 -1.44
CA PHE A 182 -7.81 -1.78 -2.12
C PHE A 182 -6.46 -2.33 -2.59
N GLY A 183 -6.18 -3.63 -2.36
CA GLY A 183 -4.94 -4.28 -2.81
C GLY A 183 -3.68 -3.78 -2.11
N MET A 184 -3.79 -3.18 -0.92
CA MET A 184 -2.65 -2.85 -0.08
C MET A 184 -1.94 -4.12 0.40
N ILE A 185 -0.76 -3.96 0.98
CA ILE A 185 0.04 -5.08 1.48
C ILE A 185 0.12 -4.98 3.00
N SER A 186 -0.30 -6.03 3.69
CA SER A 186 -0.07 -6.21 5.12
C SER A 186 1.26 -6.91 5.36
N PHE A 187 2.05 -6.43 6.31
CA PHE A 187 3.24 -7.11 6.81
C PHE A 187 3.02 -7.53 8.26
N ASN A 188 3.22 -8.82 8.53
CA ASN A 188 3.16 -9.38 9.89
C ASN A 188 1.85 -9.00 10.63
N GLY A 189 0.71 -9.11 9.94
CA GLY A 189 -0.61 -8.81 10.49
C GLY A 189 -0.90 -7.34 10.77
N VAL A 190 -0.04 -6.43 10.33
CA VAL A 190 -0.25 -4.97 10.41
C VAL A 190 -0.86 -4.47 9.12
N ALA A 191 -1.87 -3.61 9.21
CA ALA A 191 -2.60 -3.09 8.06
C ALA A 191 -1.71 -2.30 7.08
N GLY A 192 -2.07 -2.34 5.80
CA GLY A 192 -1.26 -1.80 4.72
C GLY A 192 -1.09 -0.28 4.73
N ASN A 193 -2.02 0.45 5.36
CA ASN A 193 -1.92 1.89 5.58
C ASN A 193 -0.85 2.30 6.63
N TYR A 194 -0.28 1.33 7.34
CA TYR A 194 0.82 1.53 8.30
C TYR A 194 2.20 1.22 7.72
N ASN A 195 2.32 1.01 6.42
CA ASN A 195 3.60 0.80 5.75
C ASN A 195 4.24 2.13 5.32
N ASN A 196 5.55 2.07 5.07
CA ASN A 196 6.26 3.16 4.43
C ASN A 196 6.83 2.70 3.08
N TYR A 197 6.52 3.44 2.02
CA TYR A 197 7.06 3.25 0.68
C TYR A 197 8.03 4.39 0.36
N THR A 198 9.23 4.06 -0.11
CA THR A 198 10.22 5.04 -0.53
C THR A 198 10.72 4.76 -1.94
N VAL A 199 11.09 5.81 -2.67
CA VAL A 199 11.74 5.73 -3.99
C VAL A 199 13.03 6.52 -3.96
N ASP A 200 14.15 5.86 -4.26
CA ASP A 200 15.51 6.41 -4.11
C ASP A 200 15.71 7.07 -2.72
N GLY A 201 15.05 6.54 -1.69
CA GLY A 201 15.07 7.01 -0.31
C GLY A 201 14.14 8.19 0.01
N GLY A 202 13.44 8.80 -0.95
CA GLY A 202 12.40 9.80 -0.72
C GLY A 202 11.05 9.14 -0.38
N ASN A 203 10.29 9.74 0.51
CA ASN A 203 9.00 9.24 0.95
C ASN A 203 7.97 9.26 -0.20
N ASN A 204 7.36 8.12 -0.49
CA ASN A 204 6.42 7.92 -1.59
C ASN A 204 5.00 7.55 -1.10
N ASN A 205 4.60 8.08 0.06
CA ASN A 205 3.26 7.88 0.59
C ASN A 205 2.39 9.13 0.39
N ASN A 206 1.10 8.93 0.17
CA ASN A 206 0.09 9.98 0.21
C ASN A 206 -0.35 10.16 1.67
N ALA A 207 -0.21 11.37 2.21
CA ALA A 207 -0.52 11.64 3.61
C ALA A 207 -2.03 11.66 3.91
N PHE A 208 -2.87 11.87 2.90
CA PHE A 208 -4.31 11.90 3.08
C PHE A 208 -4.90 10.50 3.27
N PHE A 209 -4.44 9.51 2.50
CA PHE A 209 -4.95 8.14 2.56
C PHE A 209 -4.02 7.17 3.29
N ALA A 210 -2.84 7.61 3.76
CA ALA A 210 -1.79 6.78 4.33
C ALA A 210 -1.41 5.58 3.44
N GLN A 211 -1.32 5.78 2.13
CA GLN A 211 -1.03 4.74 1.14
C GLN A 211 0.09 5.20 0.21
N GLN A 212 0.64 4.28 -0.57
CA GLN A 212 1.56 4.63 -1.66
C GLN A 212 0.95 5.69 -2.59
N ILE A 213 1.75 6.66 -3.06
CA ILE A 213 1.33 7.64 -4.06
C ILE A 213 0.78 6.94 -5.31
N GLY A 214 -0.29 7.48 -5.87
CA GLY A 214 -1.02 6.90 -6.99
C GLY A 214 -2.07 5.89 -6.54
N ARG A 215 -2.08 5.48 -5.28
CA ARG A 215 -3.02 4.51 -4.68
C ARG A 215 -3.01 3.15 -5.40
N THR A 216 -3.83 2.25 -4.94
CA THR A 216 -4.03 0.93 -5.56
C THR A 216 -5.00 0.95 -6.75
N SER A 217 -5.68 2.08 -6.99
CA SER A 217 -6.61 2.27 -8.10
C SER A 217 -5.93 2.42 -9.46
N ILE A 218 -4.67 2.87 -9.51
CA ILE A 218 -3.91 2.98 -10.75
C ILE A 218 -3.13 1.70 -11.06
N PRO A 219 -2.91 1.36 -12.34
CA PRO A 219 -2.15 0.16 -12.72
C PRO A 219 -0.73 0.10 -12.16
N TYR A 220 0.03 1.19 -12.24
CA TYR A 220 1.41 1.32 -11.72
C TYR A 220 1.79 2.80 -11.59
N GLN A 221 2.70 3.14 -10.67
CA GLN A 221 3.15 4.53 -10.48
C GLN A 221 4.22 4.94 -11.50
N PHE A 222 5.13 4.03 -11.83
CA PHE A 222 6.16 4.20 -12.86
C PHE A 222 6.48 2.84 -13.48
N SER A 223 7.10 2.87 -14.66
CA SER A 223 7.42 1.65 -15.42
C SER A 223 8.30 0.71 -14.62
N GLU A 224 8.02 -0.59 -14.68
CA GLU A 224 8.88 -1.65 -14.15
C GLU A 224 10.30 -1.58 -14.73
N ASP A 225 10.45 -1.12 -15.98
CA ASP A 225 11.74 -1.03 -16.66
C ASP A 225 12.70 0.00 -16.05
N VAL A 226 12.22 0.96 -15.25
CA VAL A 226 13.10 1.90 -14.54
C VAL A 226 13.55 1.40 -13.18
N ILE A 227 13.03 0.27 -12.70
CA ILE A 227 13.39 -0.27 -11.40
C ILE A 227 14.64 -1.13 -11.51
N ARG A 228 15.59 -0.87 -10.64
CA ARG A 228 16.80 -1.64 -10.51
C ARG A 228 16.61 -2.80 -9.54
N GLU A 229 16.16 -2.47 -8.34
CA GLU A 229 15.88 -3.43 -7.28
C GLU A 229 14.99 -2.79 -6.23
N PHE A 230 14.38 -3.58 -5.38
CA PHE A 230 13.75 -3.06 -4.19
C PHE A 230 13.95 -3.97 -2.99
N GLN A 231 14.03 -3.34 -1.83
CA GLN A 231 14.16 -3.99 -0.54
C GLN A 231 12.82 -3.94 0.17
N VAL A 232 12.39 -5.08 0.67
CA VAL A 232 11.25 -5.19 1.58
C VAL A 232 11.81 -5.57 2.94
N THR A 233 11.66 -4.72 3.93
CA THR A 233 12.01 -4.99 5.33
C THR A 233 10.73 -5.14 6.13
N SER A 234 10.42 -6.36 6.54
CA SER A 234 9.15 -6.66 7.20
C SER A 234 9.17 -6.42 8.71
N THR A 235 10.35 -6.36 9.34
CA THR A 235 10.51 -6.10 10.78
C THR A 235 11.93 -5.67 11.15
N GLY A 236 12.08 -4.89 12.22
CA GLY A 236 13.36 -4.58 12.83
C GLY A 236 14.22 -3.57 12.06
N PHE A 237 13.64 -2.72 11.20
CA PHE A 237 14.38 -1.71 10.44
C PHE A 237 14.99 -0.62 11.32
N GLU A 238 16.12 -0.07 10.84
CA GLU A 238 16.93 0.91 11.55
C GLU A 238 16.19 2.21 11.89
N ALA A 239 16.69 3.01 12.87
CA ALA A 239 16.05 4.23 13.34
C ALA A 239 15.99 5.36 12.29
N GLU A 240 16.82 5.31 11.24
CA GLU A 240 16.74 6.24 10.11
C GLU A 240 15.40 6.14 9.36
N PHE A 241 14.76 4.97 9.36
CA PHE A 241 13.45 4.77 8.75
C PHE A 241 12.35 4.94 9.80
N GLY A 242 11.35 5.74 9.49
CA GLY A 242 10.21 6.03 10.36
C GLY A 242 8.88 5.92 9.62
N GLN A 243 7.84 6.46 10.25
CA GLN A 243 6.50 6.58 9.68
C GLN A 243 5.88 5.23 9.25
N SER A 244 6.31 4.13 9.88
CA SER A 244 5.83 2.78 9.58
C SER A 244 5.72 1.95 10.84
N GLY A 245 4.57 1.31 11.03
CA GLY A 245 4.35 0.26 12.03
C GLY A 245 4.30 -1.14 11.42
N GLY A 246 4.13 -1.22 10.09
CA GLY A 246 4.13 -2.46 9.30
C GLY A 246 5.50 -2.76 8.70
N GLY A 247 5.62 -2.67 7.38
CA GLY A 247 6.85 -2.89 6.62
C GLY A 247 7.37 -1.64 5.91
N LEU A 248 8.63 -1.70 5.53
CA LEU A 248 9.29 -0.72 4.68
C LEU A 248 9.52 -1.33 3.29
N VAL A 249 9.04 -0.67 2.24
CA VAL A 249 9.29 -1.02 0.83
C VAL A 249 10.14 0.10 0.22
N ASN A 250 11.41 -0.17 0.03
CA ASN A 250 12.37 0.80 -0.50
C ASN A 250 12.75 0.44 -1.94
N THR A 251 12.34 1.25 -2.90
CA THR A 251 12.55 1.06 -4.33
C THR A 251 13.73 1.89 -4.81
N VAL A 252 14.67 1.27 -5.54
CA VAL A 252 15.81 1.96 -6.15
C VAL A 252 15.68 1.92 -7.67
N THR A 253 15.79 3.09 -8.30
CA THR A 253 15.65 3.23 -9.74
C THR A 253 16.98 3.06 -10.47
N LYS A 254 16.91 2.62 -11.74
CA LYS A 254 18.07 2.52 -12.63
C LYS A 254 18.68 3.92 -12.88
N GLY A 255 19.98 3.97 -13.12
CA GLY A 255 20.69 5.15 -13.62
C GLY A 255 21.31 4.89 -14.99
N GLY A 256 21.81 5.92 -15.63
CA GLY A 256 22.57 5.81 -16.88
C GLY A 256 23.94 5.15 -16.68
N THR A 257 24.58 4.77 -17.79
CA THR A 257 25.89 4.11 -17.83
C THR A 257 26.84 4.82 -18.81
N ASN A 258 28.09 4.35 -18.92
CA ASN A 258 29.06 4.87 -19.89
C ASN A 258 28.77 4.47 -21.33
N GLN A 259 27.84 3.58 -21.56
CA GLN A 259 27.42 3.16 -22.90
C GLN A 259 26.00 3.60 -23.15
N VAL A 260 25.72 4.11 -24.33
CA VAL A 260 24.36 4.40 -24.76
C VAL A 260 23.64 3.07 -24.98
N HIS A 261 22.57 2.87 -24.27
CA HIS A 261 21.74 1.68 -24.34
C HIS A 261 20.27 2.07 -24.23
N GLY A 262 19.40 1.21 -24.70
CA GLY A 262 17.97 1.43 -24.57
C GLY A 262 17.17 0.23 -25.02
N ASP A 263 15.88 0.33 -24.80
CA ASP A 263 14.91 -0.65 -25.27
C ASP A 263 13.58 -0.01 -25.65
N ALA A 264 12.83 -0.74 -26.47
CA ALA A 264 11.43 -0.47 -26.76
C ALA A 264 10.66 -1.77 -26.63
N TYR A 265 9.46 -1.70 -26.06
CA TYR A 265 8.68 -2.90 -25.78
C TYR A 265 7.19 -2.68 -26.05
N TYR A 266 6.52 -3.81 -26.29
CA TYR A 266 5.08 -3.88 -26.45
C TYR A 266 4.55 -5.15 -25.76
N TYR A 267 3.55 -4.98 -24.90
CA TYR A 267 2.82 -6.04 -24.22
C TYR A 267 1.35 -6.02 -24.64
N ILE A 268 0.76 -7.20 -24.82
CA ILE A 268 -0.66 -7.36 -25.10
C ILE A 268 -1.27 -8.50 -24.30
N LEU A 269 -2.40 -8.23 -23.64
CA LEU A 269 -3.31 -9.20 -23.06
C LEU A 269 -4.67 -8.98 -23.68
N ASP A 270 -5.33 -10.03 -24.15
CA ASP A 270 -6.65 -9.96 -24.76
C ASP A 270 -7.54 -11.06 -24.19
N SER A 271 -8.79 -10.71 -23.85
CA SER A 271 -9.76 -11.65 -23.33
C SER A 271 -10.06 -12.81 -24.28
N ALA A 272 -9.77 -12.70 -25.59
CA ALA A 272 -9.90 -13.80 -26.56
C ALA A 272 -9.06 -15.03 -26.15
N THR A 273 -7.91 -14.80 -25.47
CA THR A 273 -7.04 -15.88 -24.97
C THR A 273 -7.24 -16.18 -23.47
N SER A 274 -8.15 -15.50 -22.80
CA SER A 274 -8.42 -15.66 -21.37
C SER A 274 -9.67 -16.53 -21.10
N ALA A 275 -9.75 -17.13 -19.92
CA ALA A 275 -10.97 -17.79 -19.45
C ALA A 275 -12.04 -16.76 -19.02
N ASN A 276 -13.30 -17.18 -18.92
CA ASN A 276 -14.33 -16.36 -18.27
C ASN A 276 -14.17 -16.41 -16.75
N ASP A 277 -14.70 -15.42 -16.09
CA ASP A 277 -14.85 -15.38 -14.64
C ASP A 277 -15.85 -16.43 -14.16
N LYS A 278 -15.55 -17.13 -13.05
CA LYS A 278 -16.37 -18.21 -12.55
C LYS A 278 -17.75 -17.74 -12.06
N ILE A 279 -17.82 -16.54 -11.49
CA ILE A 279 -19.10 -15.95 -11.07
C ILE A 279 -19.93 -15.57 -12.30
N ASN A 280 -19.32 -14.96 -13.31
CA ASN A 280 -19.97 -14.69 -14.59
C ASN A 280 -20.52 -15.98 -15.23
N GLU A 281 -19.75 -17.08 -15.22
CA GLU A 281 -20.22 -18.37 -15.72
C GLU A 281 -21.45 -18.89 -14.96
N GLN A 282 -21.43 -18.79 -13.62
CA GLN A 282 -22.54 -19.22 -12.76
C GLN A 282 -23.81 -18.37 -12.98
N GLN A 283 -23.64 -17.09 -13.25
CA GLN A 283 -24.75 -16.15 -13.52
C GLN A 283 -25.17 -16.13 -14.99
N GLY A 284 -24.53 -16.93 -15.85
CA GLY A 284 -24.82 -16.94 -17.29
C GLY A 284 -24.37 -15.68 -18.04
N ILE A 285 -23.49 -14.90 -17.44
CA ILE A 285 -22.93 -13.67 -18.03
C ILE A 285 -21.81 -14.06 -19.00
N SER A 286 -21.90 -13.57 -20.24
CA SER A 286 -20.85 -13.77 -21.23
C SER A 286 -19.57 -13.03 -20.85
N LYS A 287 -18.43 -13.63 -21.19
CA LYS A 287 -17.10 -13.05 -20.90
C LYS A 287 -16.97 -11.63 -21.46
N PRO A 288 -16.67 -10.62 -20.61
CA PRO A 288 -16.44 -9.25 -21.06
C PRO A 288 -15.24 -9.16 -22.00
N HIS A 289 -15.28 -8.21 -22.93
CA HIS A 289 -14.13 -7.92 -23.78
C HIS A 289 -13.13 -7.05 -23.02
N ASP A 290 -12.04 -7.63 -22.54
CA ASP A 290 -10.92 -6.93 -21.91
C ASP A 290 -9.67 -7.00 -22.79
N ARG A 291 -9.13 -5.85 -23.17
CA ARG A 291 -7.90 -5.76 -23.93
C ARG A 291 -6.97 -4.73 -23.30
N ARG A 292 -5.79 -5.19 -22.85
CA ARG A 292 -4.73 -4.36 -22.28
C ARG A 292 -3.52 -4.36 -23.19
N GLN A 293 -3.05 -3.16 -23.54
CA GLN A 293 -1.87 -2.91 -24.35
C GLN A 293 -0.94 -1.98 -23.58
N GLN A 294 0.36 -2.31 -23.50
CA GLN A 294 1.38 -1.46 -22.91
C GLN A 294 2.50 -1.28 -23.90
N VAL A 295 2.87 -0.04 -24.18
CA VAL A 295 3.96 0.34 -25.07
C VAL A 295 4.88 1.32 -24.37
N GLY A 296 6.17 1.09 -24.46
CA GLY A 296 7.14 1.97 -23.80
C GLY A 296 8.55 1.77 -24.31
N GLY A 297 9.47 2.53 -23.72
CA GLY A 297 10.87 2.39 -24.00
C GLY A 297 11.74 3.19 -23.06
N THR A 298 12.96 2.76 -22.93
CA THR A 298 13.98 3.34 -22.06
C THR A 298 15.21 3.72 -22.87
N ILE A 299 15.85 4.82 -22.56
CA ILE A 299 17.14 5.22 -23.10
C ILE A 299 18.05 5.76 -22.01
N GLY A 300 19.30 5.34 -21.98
CA GLY A 300 20.30 5.79 -21.02
C GLY A 300 21.69 5.87 -21.64
N GLY A 301 22.56 6.67 -21.01
CA GLY A 301 23.92 6.82 -21.47
C GLY A 301 24.69 7.89 -20.73
N PRO A 302 25.93 8.22 -21.18
CA PRO A 302 26.71 9.29 -20.59
C PRO A 302 26.30 10.65 -21.17
N LEU A 303 26.10 11.66 -20.29
CA LEU A 303 26.18 13.07 -20.66
C LEU A 303 27.64 13.50 -20.76
N VAL A 304 28.44 13.04 -19.80
CA VAL A 304 29.90 13.17 -19.76
C VAL A 304 30.45 11.82 -19.29
N HIS A 305 31.31 11.20 -20.12
CA HIS A 305 31.92 9.91 -19.81
C HIS A 305 32.58 9.91 -18.43
N ASP A 306 32.41 8.82 -17.68
CA ASP A 306 32.94 8.57 -16.33
C ASP A 306 32.50 9.61 -15.29
N ARG A 307 31.53 10.50 -15.63
CA ARG A 307 31.16 11.60 -14.73
C ARG A 307 29.70 11.86 -14.58
N PHE A 308 28.93 12.02 -15.65
CA PHE A 308 27.50 12.32 -15.64
C PHE A 308 26.72 11.40 -16.58
N PHE A 309 25.63 10.86 -16.08
CA PHE A 309 24.81 9.89 -16.78
C PHE A 309 23.35 10.32 -16.77
N TYR A 310 22.60 9.86 -17.80
CA TYR A 310 21.15 10.07 -17.88
C TYR A 310 20.42 8.75 -18.12
N LEU A 311 19.17 8.69 -17.66
CA LEU A 311 18.19 7.68 -18.01
C LEU A 311 16.85 8.37 -18.24
N GLY A 312 16.15 7.99 -19.31
CA GLY A 312 14.79 8.43 -19.61
C GLY A 312 13.92 7.22 -19.96
N ASN A 313 12.66 7.23 -19.53
CA ASN A 313 11.67 6.22 -19.88
C ASN A 313 10.32 6.88 -20.13
N PHE A 314 9.57 6.31 -21.04
CA PHE A 314 8.17 6.61 -21.27
C PHE A 314 7.40 5.29 -21.46
N GLU A 315 6.26 5.16 -20.78
CA GLU A 315 5.35 4.03 -20.93
C GLU A 315 3.91 4.52 -20.99
N SER A 316 3.12 3.92 -21.89
CA SER A 316 1.68 4.14 -22.01
C SER A 316 0.93 2.82 -21.92
N GLN A 317 -0.11 2.79 -21.11
CA GLN A 317 -1.07 1.70 -21.06
C GLN A 317 -2.43 2.16 -21.60
N ILE A 318 -3.02 1.34 -22.45
CA ILE A 318 -4.39 1.46 -22.92
C ILE A 318 -5.10 0.16 -22.59
N ARG A 319 -6.16 0.22 -21.77
CA ARG A 319 -7.01 -0.93 -21.46
C ARG A 319 -8.45 -0.56 -21.72
N ASN A 320 -9.14 -1.39 -22.46
CA ASN A 320 -10.58 -1.27 -22.69
C ASN A 320 -11.28 -2.49 -22.06
N GLU A 321 -12.10 -2.23 -21.06
CA GLU A 321 -12.88 -3.22 -20.34
C GLU A 321 -14.26 -2.61 -20.06
N PRO A 322 -15.34 -3.05 -20.72
CA PRO A 322 -16.65 -2.44 -20.56
C PRO A 322 -17.14 -2.58 -19.11
N LEU A 323 -17.84 -1.55 -18.64
CA LEU A 323 -18.59 -1.58 -17.40
C LEU A 323 -19.98 -2.17 -17.70
N THR A 324 -20.36 -3.23 -17.01
CA THR A 324 -21.72 -3.78 -17.07
C THR A 324 -22.46 -3.39 -15.79
N VAL A 325 -23.59 -2.72 -15.93
CA VAL A 325 -24.49 -2.39 -14.83
C VAL A 325 -25.70 -3.31 -14.88
N ASN A 326 -25.93 -4.05 -13.79
CA ASN A 326 -26.98 -5.03 -13.67
C ASN A 326 -28.18 -4.43 -12.90
N ASP A 327 -29.33 -4.31 -13.56
CA ASP A 327 -30.59 -3.84 -12.97
C ASP A 327 -31.52 -4.99 -12.52
N GLY A 328 -31.11 -6.25 -12.76
CA GLY A 328 -31.93 -7.43 -12.49
C GLY A 328 -32.53 -7.50 -11.08
N PRO A 329 -31.75 -7.28 -10.02
CA PRO A 329 -32.31 -7.26 -8.66
C PRO A 329 -33.37 -6.18 -8.43
N ALA A 330 -33.21 -4.99 -9.04
CA ALA A 330 -34.17 -3.89 -8.94
C ALA A 330 -35.47 -4.14 -9.71
N LEU A 331 -35.42 -5.01 -10.73
CA LEU A 331 -36.61 -5.40 -11.54
C LEU A 331 -37.39 -6.55 -10.93
N SER A 332 -36.85 -7.24 -9.94
CA SER A 332 -37.46 -8.40 -9.32
C SER A 332 -38.84 -8.05 -8.71
N GLY A 333 -39.89 -8.86 -9.01
CA GLY A 333 -41.23 -8.68 -8.46
C GLY A 333 -42.08 -7.57 -9.09
N LEU A 334 -41.58 -6.86 -10.10
CA LEU A 334 -42.35 -5.81 -10.78
C LEU A 334 -43.42 -6.43 -11.73
N PRO A 335 -44.63 -5.83 -11.83
CA PRO A 335 -45.61 -6.21 -12.83
C PRO A 335 -45.06 -6.06 -14.26
N SER A 336 -45.49 -6.92 -15.19
CA SER A 336 -45.02 -6.91 -16.58
C SER A 336 -45.34 -5.62 -17.36
N ASP A 337 -46.36 -4.88 -16.95
CA ASP A 337 -46.79 -3.60 -17.52
C ASP A 337 -46.22 -2.37 -16.75
N PHE A 338 -45.41 -2.58 -15.73
CA PHE A 338 -44.92 -1.51 -14.85
C PHE A 338 -44.28 -0.37 -15.64
N PHE A 339 -43.38 -0.68 -16.56
CA PHE A 339 -42.67 0.34 -17.34
C PHE A 339 -43.56 0.97 -18.44
N ALA A 340 -44.58 0.27 -18.92
CA ALA A 340 -45.56 0.86 -19.82
C ALA A 340 -46.37 1.96 -19.12
N ASN A 341 -46.66 1.77 -17.82
CA ASN A 341 -47.35 2.73 -16.98
C ASN A 341 -46.41 3.83 -16.43
N ASN A 342 -45.07 3.64 -16.47
CA ASN A 342 -44.06 4.56 -15.96
C ASN A 342 -42.96 4.84 -17.00
N PRO A 343 -43.27 5.44 -18.17
CA PRO A 343 -42.31 5.56 -19.30
C PRO A 343 -41.10 6.46 -19.00
N ALA A 344 -41.27 7.48 -18.16
CA ALA A 344 -40.16 8.35 -17.77
C ALA A 344 -39.13 7.60 -16.88
N LEU A 345 -39.63 6.77 -15.94
CA LEU A 345 -38.77 5.93 -15.09
C LEU A 345 -38.11 4.82 -15.93
N ALA A 346 -38.84 4.20 -16.85
CA ALA A 346 -38.28 3.24 -17.79
C ALA A 346 -37.06 3.81 -18.55
N SER A 347 -37.19 5.03 -19.06
CA SER A 347 -36.11 5.70 -19.78
C SER A 347 -34.86 5.94 -18.88
N GLN A 348 -35.06 6.31 -17.62
CA GLN A 348 -33.97 6.52 -16.66
C GLN A 348 -33.27 5.20 -16.33
N VAL A 349 -34.03 4.14 -16.04
CA VAL A 349 -33.45 2.82 -15.73
C VAL A 349 -32.71 2.26 -16.94
N GLN A 350 -33.29 2.30 -18.15
CA GLN A 350 -32.66 1.84 -19.38
C GLN A 350 -31.35 2.64 -19.69
N ALA A 351 -31.31 3.92 -19.37
CA ALA A 351 -30.12 4.75 -19.57
C ALA A 351 -28.98 4.39 -18.58
N ALA A 352 -29.31 3.79 -17.44
CA ALA A 352 -28.36 3.46 -16.39
C ALA A 352 -27.98 1.97 -16.36
N ALA A 353 -28.71 1.09 -17.07
CA ALA A 353 -28.45 -0.34 -17.11
C ALA A 353 -27.80 -0.76 -18.45
N GLY A 354 -27.04 -1.86 -18.43
CA GLY A 354 -26.41 -2.44 -19.62
C GLY A 354 -24.88 -2.27 -19.64
N SER A 355 -24.30 -2.33 -20.85
CA SER A 355 -22.85 -2.30 -21.02
C SER A 355 -22.40 -0.93 -21.54
N PHE A 356 -21.45 -0.32 -20.83
CA PHE A 356 -20.89 1.01 -21.12
C PHE A 356 -19.41 0.91 -21.45
N PRO A 357 -18.90 1.67 -22.46
CA PRO A 357 -17.48 1.69 -22.76
C PRO A 357 -16.69 2.29 -21.60
N ARG A 358 -15.79 1.49 -21.01
CA ARG A 358 -14.84 1.93 -19.98
C ARG A 358 -13.41 1.74 -20.46
N SER A 359 -12.54 2.66 -20.15
CA SER A 359 -11.12 2.56 -20.47
C SER A 359 -10.28 2.94 -19.27
N PHE A 360 -9.09 2.33 -19.19
CA PHE A 360 -8.08 2.62 -18.17
C PHE A 360 -6.81 3.06 -18.90
N ASN A 361 -6.71 4.36 -19.17
CA ASN A 361 -5.60 4.92 -19.90
C ASN A 361 -4.59 5.54 -18.95
N GLN A 362 -3.33 5.14 -19.07
CA GLN A 362 -2.26 5.64 -18.22
C GLN A 362 -1.03 5.99 -19.05
N ASN A 363 -0.36 7.09 -18.68
CA ASN A 363 0.95 7.46 -19.18
C ASN A 363 1.89 7.67 -18.00
N ALA A 364 3.12 7.19 -18.11
CA ALA A 364 4.19 7.40 -17.16
C ALA A 364 5.44 7.87 -17.87
N ALA A 365 6.10 8.90 -17.35
CA ALA A 365 7.38 9.42 -17.84
C ALA A 365 8.35 9.53 -16.67
N PHE A 366 9.57 9.06 -16.87
CA PHE A 366 10.62 9.06 -15.87
C PHE A 366 11.92 9.63 -16.44
N GLY A 367 12.63 10.42 -15.64
CA GLY A 367 13.95 10.94 -15.99
C GLY A 367 14.87 10.95 -14.77
N LYS A 368 16.12 10.51 -14.95
CA LYS A 368 17.16 10.54 -13.92
C LYS A 368 18.47 11.04 -14.48
N ILE A 369 19.11 11.94 -13.75
CA ILE A 369 20.50 12.36 -14.00
C ILE A 369 21.27 12.09 -12.72
N ASN A 370 22.38 11.40 -12.82
CA ASN A 370 23.28 11.15 -11.70
C ASN A 370 24.74 11.29 -12.12
N GLY A 371 25.59 11.69 -11.21
CA GLY A 371 27.03 11.79 -11.49
C GLY A 371 27.84 12.54 -10.45
N ILE A 372 29.12 12.64 -10.72
CA ILE A 372 30.14 13.23 -9.85
C ILE A 372 30.28 14.72 -10.18
N LEU A 373 29.97 15.60 -9.21
CA LEU A 373 30.25 17.03 -9.31
C LEU A 373 31.76 17.32 -9.16
N ASN A 374 32.38 16.67 -8.16
CA ASN A 374 33.82 16.72 -7.86
C ASN A 374 34.19 15.50 -7.01
N ASP A 375 35.46 15.35 -6.64
CA ASP A 375 36.03 14.21 -5.89
C ASP A 375 35.29 13.87 -4.57
N LYS A 376 34.50 14.79 -4.05
CA LYS A 376 33.77 14.63 -2.79
C LYS A 376 32.24 14.58 -2.95
N ASN A 377 31.72 15.07 -4.06
CA ASN A 377 30.29 15.31 -4.19
C ASN A 377 29.70 14.54 -5.37
N THR A 378 28.67 13.75 -5.09
CA THR A 378 27.82 13.07 -6.07
C THR A 378 26.42 13.68 -6.03
N LEU A 379 25.86 13.97 -7.23
CA LEU A 379 24.52 14.53 -7.38
C LEU A 379 23.59 13.50 -8.06
N GLY A 380 22.39 13.38 -7.55
CA GLY A 380 21.28 12.67 -8.17
C GLY A 380 20.10 13.60 -8.35
N VAL A 381 19.44 13.58 -9.51
CA VAL A 381 18.17 14.27 -9.79
C VAL A 381 17.25 13.28 -10.46
N THR A 382 16.10 13.03 -9.86
CA THR A 382 15.08 12.11 -10.39
C THR A 382 13.76 12.85 -10.52
N TYR A 383 13.09 12.70 -11.65
CA TYR A 383 11.73 13.20 -11.89
C TYR A 383 10.84 12.09 -12.42
N ASN A 384 9.64 11.99 -11.88
CA ASN A 384 8.59 11.08 -12.36
C ASN A 384 7.29 11.84 -12.56
N TYR A 385 6.59 11.53 -13.62
CA TYR A 385 5.24 11.99 -13.91
C TYR A 385 4.36 10.79 -14.31
N GLN A 386 3.16 10.72 -13.75
CA GLN A 386 2.17 9.72 -14.07
C GLN A 386 0.81 10.38 -14.21
N SER A 387 0.04 9.97 -15.22
CA SER A 387 -1.33 10.41 -15.45
C SER A 387 -2.21 9.20 -15.79
N PHE A 388 -3.31 9.05 -15.08
CA PHE A 388 -4.30 8.00 -15.25
C PHE A 388 -5.68 8.62 -15.44
N ARG A 389 -6.50 8.02 -16.31
CA ARG A 389 -7.89 8.43 -16.53
C ARG A 389 -8.75 7.24 -16.96
N SER A 390 -9.87 7.08 -16.28
CA SER A 390 -10.85 6.03 -16.51
C SER A 390 -12.28 6.60 -16.49
N PRO A 391 -12.86 6.94 -17.64
CA PRO A 391 -14.29 7.23 -17.75
C PRO A 391 -15.10 6.00 -17.31
N HIS A 392 -16.14 6.19 -16.51
CA HIS A 392 -16.93 5.12 -15.86
C HIS A 392 -16.09 4.17 -15.00
N GLY A 393 -14.95 4.67 -14.43
CA GLY A 393 -13.90 3.85 -13.82
C GLY A 393 -14.02 3.63 -12.33
N TYR A 394 -15.04 4.17 -11.70
CA TYR A 394 -15.21 4.02 -10.26
C TYR A 394 -15.37 2.54 -9.87
N PHE A 395 -14.56 2.08 -8.90
CA PHE A 395 -14.42 0.67 -8.54
C PHE A 395 -14.10 -0.26 -9.73
N ASN A 396 -12.91 -0.81 -9.77
CA ASN A 396 -12.29 -1.63 -10.84
C ASN A 396 -12.99 -2.97 -11.13
N THR A 397 -14.28 -3.09 -10.92
CA THR A 397 -15.07 -4.29 -11.24
C THR A 397 -15.73 -4.16 -12.61
N PRO A 398 -15.79 -5.23 -13.43
CA PRO A 398 -16.47 -5.23 -14.73
C PRO A 398 -17.99 -5.02 -14.61
N THR A 399 -18.56 -5.34 -13.45
CA THR A 399 -19.99 -5.17 -13.12
C THR A 399 -20.14 -4.18 -11.98
N SER A 400 -21.16 -3.35 -12.02
CA SER A 400 -21.44 -2.31 -11.02
C SER A 400 -22.95 -2.13 -10.84
N THR A 401 -23.32 -1.55 -9.73
CA THR A 401 -24.70 -1.12 -9.43
C THR A 401 -25.10 0.20 -10.11
N GLY A 402 -24.24 0.79 -10.93
CA GLY A 402 -24.48 2.07 -11.62
C GLY A 402 -23.86 3.29 -10.95
N ASP A 403 -23.28 3.14 -9.75
CA ASP A 403 -22.79 4.25 -8.94
C ASP A 403 -21.69 5.08 -9.63
N GLY A 404 -20.78 4.40 -10.33
CA GLY A 404 -19.69 5.05 -11.06
C GLY A 404 -20.02 5.49 -12.48
N LEU A 405 -21.23 5.22 -12.99
CA LEU A 405 -21.58 5.42 -14.39
C LEU A 405 -21.38 6.86 -14.88
N SER A 406 -21.66 7.83 -14.04
CA SER A 406 -21.52 9.26 -14.36
C SER A 406 -20.15 9.84 -14.02
N LEU A 407 -19.27 9.08 -13.33
CA LEU A 407 -17.98 9.55 -12.84
C LEU A 407 -16.83 9.21 -13.78
N THR A 408 -15.82 10.01 -13.76
CA THR A 408 -14.48 9.72 -14.30
C THR A 408 -13.54 9.61 -13.12
N ASP A 409 -12.91 8.45 -12.94
CA ASP A 409 -11.79 8.25 -12.03
C ASP A 409 -10.50 8.71 -12.73
N GLY A 410 -9.68 9.45 -12.00
CA GLY A 410 -8.42 9.93 -12.51
C GLY A 410 -7.40 10.22 -11.44
N ALA A 411 -6.13 10.03 -11.80
CA ALA A 411 -5.01 10.37 -10.95
C ALA A 411 -3.89 11.02 -11.75
N THR A 412 -3.25 12.02 -11.16
CA THR A 412 -2.01 12.60 -11.68
C THR A 412 -1.04 12.71 -10.53
N SER A 413 0.06 11.98 -10.61
CA SER A 413 1.11 12.04 -9.61
C SER A 413 2.45 12.42 -10.24
N GLN A 414 3.24 13.16 -9.48
CA GLN A 414 4.60 13.54 -9.88
C GLN A 414 5.49 13.70 -8.66
N PHE A 415 6.77 13.45 -8.84
CA PHE A 415 7.77 13.83 -7.85
C PHE A 415 9.05 14.32 -8.52
N LEU A 416 9.73 15.22 -7.82
CA LEU A 416 11.10 15.66 -8.10
C LEU A 416 11.93 15.35 -6.85
N GLN A 417 13.02 14.62 -7.03
CA GLN A 417 13.98 14.37 -5.97
C GLN A 417 15.36 14.88 -6.38
N VAL A 418 16.01 15.55 -5.46
CA VAL A 418 17.41 15.95 -5.56
C VAL A 418 18.17 15.36 -4.39
N SER A 419 19.22 14.61 -4.65
CA SER A 419 20.12 14.06 -3.64
C SER A 419 21.54 14.60 -3.86
N LEU A 420 22.18 15.05 -2.80
CA LEU A 420 23.58 15.46 -2.78
C LEU A 420 24.33 14.63 -1.73
N GLN A 421 25.28 13.84 -2.19
CA GLN A 421 26.11 13.01 -1.34
C GLN A 421 27.52 13.61 -1.27
N THR A 422 28.03 13.86 -0.07
CA THR A 422 29.32 14.48 0.18
C THR A 422 30.22 13.59 1.03
N ALA A 423 31.32 13.09 0.50
CA ALA A 423 32.34 12.36 1.22
C ALA A 423 33.38 13.34 1.81
N PHE A 424 33.27 13.69 3.09
CA PHE A 424 34.24 14.54 3.75
C PHE A 424 35.58 13.84 3.93
N THR A 425 35.53 12.57 4.33
CA THR A 425 36.67 11.66 4.46
C THR A 425 36.22 10.24 4.08
N ALA A 426 37.15 9.31 3.97
CA ALA A 426 36.81 7.90 3.74
C ALA A 426 35.92 7.28 4.84
N THR A 427 35.84 7.92 6.03
CA THR A 427 35.05 7.46 7.18
C THR A 427 33.93 8.41 7.60
N ALA A 428 33.72 9.50 6.87
CA ALA A 428 32.70 10.49 7.17
C ALA A 428 32.02 10.95 5.88
N VAL A 429 30.79 10.69 5.79
CA VAL A 429 30.01 10.93 4.57
C VAL A 429 28.72 11.63 4.92
N ASN A 430 28.20 12.52 4.01
CA ASN A 430 26.98 13.32 4.06
C ASN A 430 26.02 13.04 2.91
N GLU A 431 24.71 12.92 3.17
CA GLU A 431 23.65 12.96 2.14
C GLU A 431 22.53 13.92 2.53
N PHE A 432 22.29 14.89 1.74
CA PHE A 432 21.12 15.75 1.77
C PHE A 432 20.15 15.29 0.68
N ARG A 433 18.86 15.20 0.99
CA ARG A 433 17.80 14.98 0.01
C ARG A 433 16.69 16.02 0.16
N PHE A 434 16.24 16.48 -0.98
CA PHE A 434 14.99 17.20 -1.13
C PHE A 434 14.06 16.40 -2.01
N HIS A 435 12.84 16.17 -1.54
CA HIS A 435 11.81 15.52 -2.31
C HIS A 435 10.55 16.38 -2.33
N TYR A 436 10.08 16.69 -3.54
CA TYR A 436 8.77 17.28 -3.78
C TYR A 436 7.86 16.21 -4.40
N GLY A 437 6.74 15.90 -3.77
CA GLY A 437 5.70 15.03 -4.30
C GLY A 437 4.39 15.76 -4.48
N SER A 438 3.64 15.44 -5.53
CA SER A 438 2.26 15.90 -5.72
C SER A 438 1.42 14.74 -6.23
N ASP A 439 0.29 14.49 -5.57
CA ASP A 439 -0.67 13.47 -5.93
C ASP A 439 -2.06 14.10 -6.00
N TYR A 440 -2.67 14.08 -7.18
CA TYR A 440 -4.03 14.54 -7.43
C TYR A 440 -4.87 13.36 -7.88
N HIS A 441 -5.88 13.04 -7.10
CA HIS A 441 -6.86 11.99 -7.39
C HIS A 441 -8.27 12.59 -7.43
N PHE A 442 -9.12 12.11 -8.35
CA PHE A 442 -10.49 12.59 -8.46
C PHE A 442 -11.44 11.52 -8.98
N ASP A 443 -12.66 11.56 -8.45
CA ASP A 443 -13.87 10.92 -8.98
C ASP A 443 -14.89 12.03 -9.23
N LEU A 444 -14.88 12.54 -10.45
CA LEU A 444 -15.71 13.68 -10.83
C LEU A 444 -16.58 13.36 -12.05
N PRO A 445 -17.80 13.88 -12.13
CA PRO A 445 -18.64 13.72 -13.31
C PRO A 445 -18.08 14.49 -14.48
N GLY A 446 -18.25 13.96 -15.70
CA GLY A 446 -17.90 14.67 -16.93
C GLY A 446 -18.77 15.91 -17.15
N THR A 447 -20.00 15.88 -16.66
CA THR A 447 -20.94 17.03 -16.61
C THR A 447 -21.58 17.06 -15.22
N PRO A 448 -21.84 18.27 -14.66
CA PRO A 448 -22.54 18.37 -13.37
C PRO A 448 -23.90 17.66 -13.42
N PRO A 449 -24.30 16.93 -12.37
CA PRO A 449 -25.57 16.22 -12.32
C PRO A 449 -26.73 17.21 -12.42
N ALA A 450 -27.71 16.88 -13.26
CA ALA A 450 -28.93 17.68 -13.44
C ALA A 450 -30.02 17.31 -12.43
N SER A 451 -30.01 16.08 -11.92
CA SER A 451 -31.01 15.49 -11.01
C SER A 451 -30.38 14.91 -9.76
N PRO A 452 -31.15 14.63 -8.70
CA PRO A 452 -30.72 13.81 -7.59
C PRO A 452 -30.27 12.42 -8.01
N ALA A 453 -29.43 11.77 -7.21
CA ALA A 453 -29.18 10.34 -7.28
C ALA A 453 -30.40 9.57 -6.74
N VAL A 454 -30.69 8.43 -7.34
CA VAL A 454 -31.70 7.47 -6.89
C VAL A 454 -31.02 6.15 -6.61
N THR A 455 -31.14 5.66 -5.38
CA THR A 455 -30.59 4.38 -4.93
C THR A 455 -31.75 3.44 -4.57
N ILE A 456 -31.76 2.25 -5.15
CA ILE A 456 -32.72 1.19 -4.83
C ILE A 456 -32.04 0.20 -3.90
N GLN A 457 -32.74 -0.18 -2.82
CA GLN A 457 -32.26 -1.15 -1.83
C GLN A 457 -30.94 -0.67 -1.12
N ASN A 458 -30.08 -1.60 -0.74
CA ASN A 458 -28.82 -1.27 -0.09
C ASN A 458 -27.92 -0.47 -1.04
N PRO A 459 -27.35 0.69 -0.60
CA PRO A 459 -26.45 1.51 -1.41
C PRO A 459 -25.19 0.77 -1.90
N ASP A 460 -24.78 -0.31 -1.25
CA ASP A 460 -23.54 -1.05 -1.58
C ASP A 460 -23.79 -2.20 -2.57
N THR A 461 -25.04 -2.70 -2.65
CA THR A 461 -25.43 -3.81 -3.52
C THR A 461 -26.62 -3.48 -4.43
N GLY A 462 -27.24 -2.31 -4.26
CA GLY A 462 -28.42 -1.88 -4.96
C GLY A 462 -28.14 -1.18 -6.29
N PHE A 463 -29.20 -0.93 -7.05
CA PHE A 463 -29.13 -0.23 -8.32
C PHE A 463 -29.19 1.29 -8.14
N VAL A 464 -28.26 2.02 -8.78
CA VAL A 464 -28.16 3.49 -8.69
C VAL A 464 -28.31 4.12 -10.06
N PHE A 465 -29.12 5.17 -10.17
CA PHE A 465 -29.34 5.92 -11.41
C PHE A 465 -29.64 7.41 -11.14
N GLY A 466 -29.77 8.22 -12.20
CA GLY A 466 -29.99 9.66 -12.09
C GLY A 466 -28.67 10.43 -11.92
N GLY A 467 -28.54 11.17 -10.82
CA GLY A 467 -27.31 11.89 -10.46
C GLY A 467 -26.23 10.97 -9.84
N ASN A 468 -25.17 11.55 -9.32
CA ASN A 468 -24.17 10.82 -8.54
C ASN A 468 -24.32 11.08 -7.03
N ARG A 469 -24.04 10.01 -6.27
CA ARG A 469 -24.11 10.04 -4.80
C ARG A 469 -23.01 10.91 -4.20
N PHE A 470 -21.82 10.93 -4.79
CA PHE A 470 -20.70 11.71 -4.26
C PHE A 470 -19.80 12.23 -5.39
N GLN A 471 -18.97 13.19 -5.04
CA GLN A 471 -17.87 13.71 -5.85
C GLN A 471 -16.66 13.88 -4.95
N LEU A 472 -15.51 13.45 -5.43
CA LEU A 472 -14.25 13.50 -4.70
C LEU A 472 -13.16 14.12 -5.58
N ALA A 473 -12.35 15.01 -5.01
CA ALA A 473 -11.05 15.37 -5.58
C ALA A 473 -10.08 15.73 -4.46
N ASN A 474 -8.97 15.04 -4.42
CA ASN A 474 -7.94 15.26 -3.41
C ASN A 474 -6.62 15.63 -4.05
N THR A 475 -5.95 16.63 -3.52
CA THR A 475 -4.58 17.01 -3.90
C THR A 475 -3.71 16.97 -2.66
N ASP A 476 -2.73 16.09 -2.62
CA ASP A 476 -1.68 16.09 -1.61
C ASP A 476 -0.37 16.61 -2.23
N ARG A 477 0.21 17.65 -1.64
CA ARG A 477 1.53 18.19 -2.00
C ARG A 477 2.45 18.05 -0.82
N ARG A 478 3.60 17.44 -1.04
CA ARG A 478 4.56 17.15 0.00
C ARG A 478 5.92 17.74 -0.33
N TYR A 479 6.53 18.33 0.70
CA TYR A 479 7.90 18.84 0.70
C TYR A 479 8.66 18.12 1.80
N GLU A 480 9.65 17.30 1.43
CA GLU A 480 10.47 16.56 2.37
C GLU A 480 11.93 17.01 2.27
N PHE A 481 12.53 17.22 3.42
CA PHE A 481 13.93 17.55 3.61
C PHE A 481 14.53 16.50 4.54
N THR A 482 15.37 15.63 4.01
CA THR A 482 16.05 14.61 4.78
C THR A 482 17.54 14.92 4.81
N ASP A 483 18.11 14.81 5.99
CA ASP A 483 19.51 15.06 6.19
C ASP A 483 20.08 14.07 7.23
N THR A 484 21.11 13.23 6.85
CA THR A 484 21.67 12.16 7.68
C THR A 484 23.20 12.09 7.64
N PHE A 485 23.92 12.15 8.73
CA PHE A 485 25.38 12.03 8.88
C PHE A 485 25.84 10.65 9.33
N THR A 486 26.76 10.03 8.62
CA THR A 486 27.37 8.77 8.99
C THR A 486 28.86 8.94 9.27
N LYS A 487 29.32 8.42 10.40
CA LYS A 487 30.73 8.44 10.83
C LYS A 487 31.17 7.07 11.34
N ILE A 488 32.29 6.57 10.79
CA ILE A 488 32.95 5.38 11.31
C ILE A 488 33.96 5.83 12.36
N LEU A 489 33.86 5.30 13.57
CA LEU A 489 34.70 5.57 14.74
C LEU A 489 35.22 4.23 15.27
N GLY A 490 36.30 3.71 14.67
CA GLY A 490 36.82 2.38 15.00
C GLY A 490 35.79 1.29 14.76
N LYS A 491 35.29 0.66 15.84
CA LYS A 491 34.25 -0.40 15.75
C LYS A 491 32.81 0.10 15.70
N HIS A 492 32.60 1.40 15.74
CA HIS A 492 31.31 2.05 15.73
C HIS A 492 31.00 2.65 14.35
N THR A 493 29.80 2.46 13.85
CA THR A 493 29.24 3.19 12.70
C THR A 493 28.04 3.97 13.20
N VAL A 494 28.27 5.24 13.52
CA VAL A 494 27.25 6.14 14.06
C VAL A 494 26.55 6.85 12.91
N LYS A 495 25.20 6.86 12.93
CA LYS A 495 24.34 7.67 12.05
C LYS A 495 23.47 8.57 12.91
N ALA A 496 23.27 9.82 12.48
CA ALA A 496 22.29 10.72 13.08
C ALA A 496 21.69 11.60 11.98
N GLY A 497 20.43 11.95 12.09
CA GLY A 497 19.78 12.73 11.04
C GLY A 497 18.42 13.27 11.40
N THR A 498 17.84 13.96 10.42
CA THR A 498 16.51 14.55 10.48
C THR A 498 15.72 14.25 9.21
N ASP A 499 14.41 14.16 9.35
CA ASP A 499 13.46 14.04 8.25
C ASP A 499 12.29 14.99 8.55
N ILE A 500 12.19 16.07 7.77
CA ILE A 500 11.14 17.07 7.89
C ILE A 500 10.21 16.93 6.68
N ASN A 501 8.98 16.53 6.92
CA ASN A 501 7.97 16.31 5.90
C ASN A 501 6.78 17.25 6.12
N ILE A 502 6.46 18.08 5.12
CA ILE A 502 5.35 19.03 5.17
C ILE A 502 4.34 18.62 4.10
N SER A 503 3.21 18.05 4.54
CA SER A 503 2.08 17.74 3.66
C SER A 503 1.08 18.89 3.66
N HIS A 504 0.76 19.38 2.46
CA HIS A 504 -0.29 20.35 2.19
C HIS A 504 -1.39 19.70 1.36
N ASN A 505 -2.54 19.49 1.97
CA ASN A 505 -3.65 18.76 1.39
C ASN A 505 -4.83 19.67 1.09
N SER A 506 -5.50 19.43 -0.04
CA SER A 506 -6.76 20.05 -0.42
C SER A 506 -7.74 18.94 -0.80
N ASP A 507 -8.72 18.72 0.06
CA ASP A 507 -9.74 17.71 -0.08
C ASP A 507 -11.07 18.34 -0.49
N TYR A 508 -11.55 18.04 -1.70
CA TYR A 508 -12.90 18.33 -2.15
C TYR A 508 -13.74 17.07 -2.04
N PHE A 509 -14.80 17.16 -1.27
CA PHE A 509 -15.77 16.07 -1.15
C PHE A 509 -17.18 16.64 -1.00
N THR A 510 -18.14 16.07 -1.75
CA THR A 510 -19.56 16.35 -1.57
C THR A 510 -20.33 15.04 -1.63
N TYR A 511 -21.25 14.85 -0.69
CA TYR A 511 -22.21 13.77 -0.71
C TYR A 511 -23.58 14.32 -1.15
N GLY A 512 -24.22 13.61 -2.12
CA GLY A 512 -25.49 14.08 -2.65
C GLY A 512 -25.43 15.53 -3.16
N PRO A 513 -24.60 15.88 -4.17
CA PRO A 513 -24.44 17.28 -4.60
C PRO A 513 -25.76 17.90 -5.08
N LYS A 514 -26.68 17.06 -5.49
CA LYS A 514 -28.10 17.40 -5.81
C LYS A 514 -29.11 16.64 -4.94
N GLY A 515 -28.60 15.98 -3.88
CA GLY A 515 -29.36 15.04 -3.06
C GLY A 515 -29.31 13.61 -3.59
N GLU A 516 -29.51 12.67 -2.68
CA GLU A 516 -29.73 11.24 -2.94
C GLU A 516 -31.05 10.83 -2.32
N TYR A 517 -31.93 10.21 -3.10
CA TYR A 517 -33.11 9.52 -2.62
C TYR A 517 -32.87 8.02 -2.55
N ARG A 518 -33.19 7.41 -1.42
CA ARG A 518 -33.17 5.96 -1.20
C ARG A 518 -34.59 5.41 -1.18
N PHE A 519 -34.81 4.34 -1.93
CA PHE A 519 -36.10 3.66 -2.06
C PHE A 519 -35.91 2.16 -1.86
N ALA A 520 -36.92 1.51 -1.29
CA ALA A 520 -36.95 0.04 -1.20
C ALA A 520 -37.10 -0.63 -2.57
N SER A 521 -37.84 -0.01 -3.51
CA SER A 521 -38.14 -0.59 -4.82
C SER A 521 -38.36 0.48 -5.90
N LEU A 522 -38.33 0.07 -7.17
CA LEU A 522 -38.72 0.92 -8.30
C LEU A 522 -40.22 1.31 -8.23
N ALA A 523 -41.09 0.49 -7.62
CA ALA A 523 -42.49 0.84 -7.40
C ALA A 523 -42.60 2.06 -6.44
N ASP A 524 -41.77 2.14 -5.43
CA ASP A 524 -41.73 3.27 -4.52
C ASP A 524 -41.20 4.53 -5.20
N VAL A 525 -40.24 4.40 -6.15
CA VAL A 525 -39.81 5.54 -6.99
C VAL A 525 -40.96 6.11 -7.80
N ALA A 526 -41.75 5.26 -8.41
CA ALA A 526 -42.88 5.67 -9.25
C ALA A 526 -43.93 6.47 -8.44
N THR A 527 -44.08 6.18 -7.17
CA THR A 527 -45.04 6.88 -6.26
C THR A 527 -44.37 8.01 -5.44
N GLY A 528 -43.01 8.14 -5.49
CA GLY A 528 -42.28 9.08 -4.68
C GLY A 528 -42.18 8.71 -3.19
N ASN A 529 -42.43 7.43 -2.85
CA ASN A 529 -42.43 6.88 -1.49
C ASN A 529 -41.01 6.52 -1.03
N PHE A 530 -40.12 7.52 -0.87
CA PHE A 530 -38.74 7.30 -0.48
C PHE A 530 -38.60 7.00 1.02
N GLU A 531 -37.53 6.25 1.36
CA GLU A 531 -37.12 5.95 2.73
C GLU A 531 -36.33 7.12 3.32
N LEU A 532 -35.28 7.56 2.63
CA LEU A 532 -34.38 8.61 3.06
C LEU A 532 -34.05 9.57 1.91
N TYR A 533 -33.83 10.82 2.26
CA TYR A 533 -33.16 11.80 1.41
C TYR A 533 -31.91 12.31 2.13
N LEU A 534 -30.76 12.33 1.41
CA LEU A 534 -29.45 12.61 1.94
C LEU A 534 -28.79 13.73 1.12
N GLN A 535 -28.28 14.78 1.77
CA GLN A 535 -27.55 15.86 1.09
C GLN A 535 -26.56 16.58 2.02
N SER A 536 -25.35 16.86 1.53
CA SER A 536 -24.40 17.74 2.21
C SER A 536 -24.48 19.18 1.70
N PHE A 537 -24.23 20.14 2.57
CA PHE A 537 -24.25 21.58 2.29
C PHE A 537 -22.98 22.25 2.81
N GLY A 538 -22.77 23.51 2.47
CA GLY A 538 -21.66 24.31 3.00
C GLY A 538 -20.36 24.14 2.22
N GLN A 539 -19.23 24.15 2.93
CA GLN A 539 -17.91 24.15 2.32
C GLN A 539 -17.55 22.76 1.80
N SER A 540 -17.40 22.65 0.48
CA SER A 540 -17.02 21.37 -0.17
C SER A 540 -15.51 21.10 -0.16
N THR A 541 -14.66 22.12 0.04
CA THR A 541 -13.19 21.99 0.02
C THR A 541 -12.60 22.27 1.38
N ILE A 542 -11.86 21.29 1.92
CA ILE A 542 -11.08 21.40 3.16
C ILE A 542 -9.59 21.52 2.78
N VAL A 543 -8.93 22.56 3.31
CA VAL A 543 -7.49 22.77 3.10
C VAL A 543 -6.79 22.65 4.45
N GLN A 544 -5.78 21.78 4.50
CA GLN A 544 -5.05 21.48 5.73
C GLN A 544 -3.55 21.32 5.46
N THR A 545 -2.73 21.57 6.48
CA THR A 545 -1.28 21.38 6.42
C THR A 545 -0.81 20.68 7.67
N SER A 546 -0.08 19.58 7.50
CA SER A 546 0.46 18.77 8.59
C SER A 546 1.97 18.62 8.43
N PRO A 547 2.80 19.37 9.18
CA PRO A 547 4.21 19.11 9.24
C PRO A 547 4.52 17.95 10.19
N THR A 548 5.47 17.10 9.78
CA THR A 548 6.10 16.08 10.61
C THR A 548 7.57 16.37 10.75
N TYR A 549 8.05 16.41 11.99
CA TYR A 549 9.44 16.61 12.35
C TYR A 549 9.97 15.33 12.96
N SER A 550 11.00 14.76 12.35
CA SER A 550 11.61 13.51 12.81
C SER A 550 13.10 13.71 13.04
N PHE A 551 13.62 13.13 14.13
CA PHE A 551 15.05 13.13 14.47
C PHE A 551 15.44 11.73 14.90
N PHE A 552 16.63 11.27 14.49
CA PHE A 552 17.14 9.97 14.90
C PHE A 552 18.63 9.97 15.16
N ALA A 553 19.05 9.02 16.00
CA ALA A 553 20.45 8.66 16.18
C ALA A 553 20.55 7.15 16.39
N GLN A 554 21.54 6.53 15.77
CA GLN A 554 21.76 5.08 15.86
C GLN A 554 23.25 4.76 15.77
N ASP A 555 23.64 3.62 16.32
CA ASP A 555 24.99 3.08 16.24
C ASP A 555 24.95 1.60 15.92
N GLN A 556 25.81 1.20 15.03
CA GLN A 556 26.15 -0.17 14.77
C GLN A 556 27.52 -0.46 15.34
N PHE A 557 27.56 -1.18 16.45
CA PHE A 557 28.76 -1.48 17.21
C PHE A 557 29.23 -2.92 16.97
N ARG A 558 30.36 -3.06 16.27
CA ARG A 558 31.04 -4.34 16.09
C ARG A 558 31.82 -4.70 17.36
N VAL A 559 31.16 -5.34 18.33
CA VAL A 559 31.75 -5.74 19.62
C VAL A 559 32.95 -6.66 19.40
N THR A 560 32.73 -7.70 18.57
CA THR A 560 33.79 -8.64 18.14
C THR A 560 33.65 -8.86 16.62
N GLN A 561 34.55 -9.64 16.02
CA GLN A 561 34.38 -10.06 14.61
C GLN A 561 33.12 -10.89 14.32
N ARG A 562 32.50 -11.43 15.39
CA ARG A 562 31.31 -12.29 15.28
C ARG A 562 30.03 -11.66 15.84
N LEU A 563 30.11 -10.62 16.65
CA LEU A 563 28.97 -9.98 17.29
C LEU A 563 28.89 -8.52 16.90
N THR A 564 27.78 -8.15 16.29
CA THR A 564 27.36 -6.78 16.02
C THR A 564 26.10 -6.46 16.81
N LEU A 565 26.08 -5.31 17.46
CA LEU A 565 24.90 -4.73 18.11
C LEU A 565 24.44 -3.52 17.27
N ASN A 566 23.13 -3.43 17.03
CA ASN A 566 22.48 -2.30 16.39
C ASN A 566 21.55 -1.66 17.41
N TYR A 567 21.70 -0.38 17.71
CA TYR A 567 20.83 0.31 18.66
C TYR A 567 20.67 1.78 18.28
N GLY A 568 19.51 2.33 18.59
CA GLY A 568 19.21 3.72 18.29
C GLY A 568 17.85 4.13 18.82
N ALA A 569 17.52 5.37 18.58
CA ALA A 569 16.22 5.93 18.88
C ALA A 569 15.80 6.92 17.80
N ARG A 570 14.49 7.00 17.57
CA ARG A 570 13.85 8.00 16.70
C ARG A 570 12.82 8.75 17.51
N TYR A 571 12.66 10.03 17.22
CA TYR A 571 11.57 10.86 17.70
C TYR A 571 10.77 11.38 16.51
N ASP A 572 9.45 11.19 16.51
CA ASP A 572 8.53 11.65 15.47
C ASP A 572 7.48 12.58 16.08
N LEU A 573 7.35 13.80 15.54
CA LEU A 573 6.33 14.76 15.91
C LEU A 573 5.50 15.14 14.68
N GLN A 574 4.33 14.55 14.53
CA GLN A 574 3.32 15.01 13.57
C GLN A 574 2.44 16.08 14.24
N VAL A 575 2.38 17.27 13.66
CA VAL A 575 1.51 18.35 14.12
C VAL A 575 0.22 18.30 13.30
N LEU A 576 -0.85 17.80 13.92
CA LEU A 576 -2.14 17.75 13.27
C LEU A 576 -2.75 19.16 13.13
N PRO A 577 -3.32 19.49 11.97
CA PRO A 577 -3.98 20.77 11.75
C PRO A 577 -5.15 20.95 12.71
N GLN A 578 -5.50 22.21 13.04
CA GLN A 578 -6.57 22.54 13.96
C GLN A 578 -7.78 23.15 13.22
N PRO A 579 -9.02 22.89 13.67
CA PRO A 579 -10.22 23.42 13.03
C PRO A 579 -10.23 24.96 13.03
N ARG A 580 -10.59 25.56 11.90
CA ARG A 580 -10.77 27.02 11.76
C ARG A 580 -12.14 27.49 12.22
N ALA A 581 -13.12 26.61 12.19
CA ALA A 581 -14.48 26.78 12.67
C ALA A 581 -14.88 25.53 13.46
N CYS A 582 -15.71 25.68 14.47
CA CYS A 582 -16.20 24.58 15.29
C CYS A 582 -17.58 24.91 15.84
N ASP A 583 -18.31 23.91 16.31
CA ASP A 583 -19.58 24.10 16.99
C ASP A 583 -19.34 24.45 18.46
N PRO A 584 -19.67 25.66 18.92
CA PRO A 584 -19.49 26.05 20.33
C PRO A 584 -20.38 25.24 21.28
N ALA A 585 -21.48 24.65 20.81
CA ALA A 585 -22.33 23.77 21.58
C ALA A 585 -21.70 22.41 21.87
N PHE A 586 -20.69 22.00 21.04
CA PHE A 586 -19.96 20.74 21.24
C PHE A 586 -18.44 20.94 21.08
N THR A 587 -17.79 21.26 22.18
CA THR A 587 -16.39 21.72 22.22
C THR A 587 -15.35 20.71 21.69
N LEU A 588 -15.67 19.40 21.61
CA LEU A 588 -14.79 18.40 20.98
C LEU A 588 -14.56 18.68 19.49
N THR A 589 -15.42 19.42 18.83
CA THR A 589 -15.23 19.85 17.43
C THR A 589 -14.17 20.93 17.26
N CYS A 590 -13.72 21.56 18.37
CA CYS A 590 -12.82 22.73 18.35
C CYS A 590 -11.34 22.36 18.46
N HIS A 591 -10.99 21.12 18.73
CA HIS A 591 -9.61 20.72 18.97
C HIS A 591 -9.33 19.28 18.51
N ILE A 592 -8.24 19.10 17.75
CA ILE A 592 -7.72 17.78 17.39
C ILE A 592 -6.47 17.52 18.23
N PRO A 593 -6.49 16.51 19.12
CA PRO A 593 -5.35 16.15 19.93
C PRO A 593 -4.27 15.45 19.09
N TYR A 594 -2.99 15.60 19.42
CA TYR A 594 -1.87 14.88 18.81
C TYR A 594 -0.76 14.60 19.83
N SER A 595 0.01 13.54 19.59
CA SER A 595 1.08 13.10 20.48
C SER A 595 2.36 13.93 20.33
N LYS A 596 3.01 14.22 21.47
CA LYS A 596 4.32 14.91 21.54
C LYS A 596 5.43 14.03 22.09
N ASN A 597 5.15 12.79 22.51
CA ASN A 597 6.05 11.90 23.22
C ASN A 597 6.36 10.62 22.43
N ASN A 598 6.48 10.72 21.10
CA ASN A 598 6.67 9.56 20.24
C ASN A 598 8.18 9.24 20.12
N ILE A 599 8.76 8.69 21.19
CA ILE A 599 10.15 8.22 21.21
C ILE A 599 10.15 6.73 20.92
N ALA A 600 10.86 6.33 19.86
CA ALA A 600 10.92 4.97 19.31
C ALA A 600 12.32 4.36 19.49
N PRO A 601 12.63 3.75 20.64
CA PRO A 601 13.88 3.01 20.82
C PRO A 601 13.88 1.73 19.98
N ARG A 602 15.05 1.36 19.47
CA ARG A 602 15.28 0.13 18.70
C ARG A 602 16.60 -0.49 19.10
N ILE A 603 16.62 -1.81 19.25
CA ILE A 603 17.83 -2.58 19.59
C ILE A 603 17.81 -3.90 18.82
N GLY A 604 18.96 -4.35 18.37
CA GLY A 604 19.13 -5.63 17.73
C GLY A 604 20.56 -6.14 17.80
N PHE A 605 20.74 -7.39 17.44
CA PHE A 605 22.04 -8.03 17.35
C PHE A 605 22.11 -9.01 16.17
N ALA A 606 23.32 -9.22 15.66
CA ALA A 606 23.68 -10.30 14.77
C ALA A 606 24.93 -11.01 15.29
N TYR A 607 24.85 -12.34 15.42
CA TYR A 607 25.93 -13.16 15.95
C TYR A 607 26.27 -14.34 15.02
N SER A 608 27.48 -14.34 14.49
CA SER A 608 27.99 -15.43 13.68
C SER A 608 28.46 -16.60 14.54
N LEU A 609 27.83 -17.76 14.42
CA LEU A 609 28.17 -18.98 15.17
C LEU A 609 29.51 -19.54 14.75
N ASP A 610 29.91 -19.34 13.49
CA ASP A 610 31.17 -19.83 12.95
C ASP A 610 32.06 -18.67 12.46
N SER A 611 33.35 -18.93 12.28
CA SER A 611 34.33 -17.94 11.87
C SER A 611 34.23 -17.52 10.39
N LYS A 612 33.45 -18.25 9.58
CA LYS A 612 33.23 -17.96 8.16
C LYS A 612 31.95 -17.13 7.93
N GLY A 613 31.11 -16.97 8.96
CA GLY A 613 29.85 -16.26 8.84
C GLY A 613 28.75 -17.03 8.12
N ASN A 614 28.89 -18.38 8.00
CA ASN A 614 27.90 -19.21 7.30
C ASN A 614 26.61 -19.35 8.11
N THR A 615 26.69 -19.30 9.46
CA THR A 615 25.53 -19.39 10.34
C THR A 615 25.42 -18.14 11.20
N VAL A 616 24.32 -17.43 11.10
CA VAL A 616 24.05 -16.21 11.84
C VAL A 616 22.76 -16.35 12.65
N VAL A 617 22.82 -16.01 13.91
CA VAL A 617 21.65 -15.80 14.79
C VAL A 617 21.46 -14.29 14.90
N ARG A 618 20.22 -13.85 14.66
CA ARG A 618 19.87 -12.42 14.78
C ARG A 618 18.59 -12.23 15.56
N GLY A 619 18.44 -11.05 16.15
CA GLY A 619 17.21 -10.67 16.82
C GLY A 619 17.12 -9.17 16.98
N SER A 620 15.90 -8.66 17.03
CA SER A 620 15.65 -7.24 17.28
C SER A 620 14.36 -7.03 18.07
N PHE A 621 14.27 -5.87 18.70
CA PHE A 621 13.08 -5.31 19.32
C PHE A 621 13.05 -3.80 19.08
N GLY A 622 11.86 -3.24 18.83
CA GLY A 622 11.69 -1.81 18.66
C GLY A 622 10.24 -1.35 18.74
N LEU A 623 10.10 -0.04 18.96
CA LEU A 623 8.85 0.69 18.88
C LEU A 623 8.79 1.45 17.55
N PHE A 624 7.61 1.44 16.90
CA PHE A 624 7.41 2.01 15.57
C PHE A 624 6.13 2.82 15.56
N PHE A 625 6.25 4.16 15.61
CA PHE A 625 5.09 5.05 15.53
C PHE A 625 4.62 5.22 14.09
N VAL A 626 3.31 5.32 13.93
CA VAL A 626 2.62 5.52 12.66
C VAL A 626 2.11 6.95 12.58
N GLN A 627 2.10 7.53 11.39
CA GLN A 627 1.46 8.82 11.14
C GLN A 627 -0.06 8.64 11.06
N GLU A 628 -0.77 9.65 11.56
CA GLU A 628 -2.22 9.78 11.37
C GLU A 628 -2.51 10.22 9.95
N ASP A 629 -3.50 9.61 9.31
CA ASP A 629 -3.94 10.03 8.00
C ASP A 629 -4.71 11.37 8.07
N LEU A 630 -4.60 12.16 6.99
CA LEU A 630 -5.27 13.46 6.93
C LEU A 630 -6.73 13.34 6.50
N LEU A 631 -7.20 12.15 6.13
CA LEU A 631 -8.58 11.90 5.80
C LEU A 631 -9.46 11.99 7.06
N ASP A 632 -9.04 11.38 8.18
CA ASP A 632 -9.78 11.46 9.45
C ASP A 632 -9.82 12.89 9.99
N VAL A 633 -8.72 13.62 9.82
CA VAL A 633 -8.67 15.06 10.15
C VAL A 633 -9.61 15.87 9.26
N SER A 634 -9.65 15.58 7.93
CA SER A 634 -10.56 16.22 6.98
C SER A 634 -12.03 15.95 7.34
N GLN A 635 -12.35 14.71 7.72
CA GLN A 635 -13.70 14.34 8.16
C GLN A 635 -14.12 15.12 9.44
N ALA A 636 -13.23 15.23 10.42
CA ALA A 636 -13.49 16.02 11.62
C ALA A 636 -13.70 17.52 11.33
N PHE A 637 -12.97 18.07 10.35
CA PHE A 637 -13.17 19.46 9.90
C PHE A 637 -14.47 19.65 9.13
N ALA A 638 -14.82 18.69 8.29
CA ALA A 638 -16.01 18.75 7.47
C ALA A 638 -17.28 18.57 8.29
N SER A 639 -17.30 17.51 9.12
CA SER A 639 -18.47 17.07 9.88
C SER A 639 -18.45 17.59 11.31
N ASN A 640 -18.17 18.89 11.50
CA ASN A 640 -18.12 19.54 12.81
C ASN A 640 -19.43 20.31 13.16
N GLY A 641 -20.50 20.06 12.43
CA GLY A 641 -21.79 20.72 12.59
C GLY A 641 -21.92 22.10 11.91
N VAL A 642 -20.79 22.72 11.53
CA VAL A 642 -20.75 24.10 10.98
C VAL A 642 -20.20 24.13 9.56
N THR A 643 -19.12 23.40 9.27
CA THR A 643 -18.38 23.55 8.00
C THR A 643 -19.11 22.91 6.83
N ARG A 644 -19.56 21.66 6.99
CA ARG A 644 -20.27 20.88 5.98
C ARG A 644 -21.43 20.10 6.63
N PRO A 645 -22.53 20.78 7.02
CA PRO A 645 -23.66 20.08 7.61
C PRO A 645 -24.25 19.08 6.64
N PHE A 646 -24.51 17.87 7.13
CA PHE A 646 -25.13 16.78 6.41
C PHE A 646 -26.59 16.66 6.84
N LEU A 647 -27.51 16.64 5.87
CA LEU A 647 -28.94 16.52 6.11
C LEU A 647 -29.42 15.11 5.75
N THR A 648 -30.09 14.48 6.69
CA THR A 648 -30.89 13.28 6.48
C THR A 648 -32.36 13.61 6.70
N VAL A 649 -33.19 13.36 5.72
CA VAL A 649 -34.65 13.53 5.83
C VAL A 649 -35.29 12.14 5.74
N VAL A 650 -36.02 11.75 6.76
CA VAL A 650 -36.86 10.55 6.77
C VAL A 650 -38.05 10.77 5.84
N GLY A 651 -38.31 9.81 4.97
CA GLY A 651 -39.33 9.87 3.92
C GLY A 651 -40.66 9.28 4.33
N PRO A 652 -41.61 9.31 3.36
CA PRO A 652 -42.96 8.75 3.57
C PRO A 652 -42.98 7.24 3.87
N ALA A 653 -42.04 6.49 3.31
CA ALA A 653 -41.92 5.04 3.56
C ALA A 653 -41.73 4.71 5.05
N PHE A 654 -41.11 5.58 5.81
CA PHE A 654 -40.95 5.47 7.25
C PHE A 654 -41.94 6.33 8.06
N GLY A 655 -43.11 6.61 7.47
CA GLY A 655 -44.24 7.24 8.16
C GLY A 655 -44.21 8.78 8.22
N ASN A 656 -43.25 9.48 7.63
CA ASN A 656 -43.22 10.92 7.56
C ASN A 656 -44.18 11.44 6.44
N SER A 657 -45.39 11.81 6.79
CA SER A 657 -46.39 12.28 5.83
C SER A 657 -46.13 13.68 5.25
N ASN A 658 -45.19 14.42 5.80
CA ASN A 658 -44.86 15.78 5.34
C ASN A 658 -43.33 16.03 5.38
N PRO A 659 -42.53 15.33 4.52
CA PRO A 659 -41.09 15.50 4.50
C PRO A 659 -40.69 16.88 3.96
N LEU A 660 -39.53 17.39 4.41
CA LEU A 660 -38.97 18.68 3.98
C LEU A 660 -38.72 18.80 2.47
N VAL A 661 -38.59 17.67 1.79
CA VAL A 661 -38.35 17.58 0.36
C VAL A 661 -39.15 16.42 -0.20
N THR A 662 -39.60 16.54 -1.44
CA THR A 662 -40.38 15.50 -2.15
C THR A 662 -39.68 15.16 -3.45
N TYR A 663 -39.60 13.86 -3.77
CA TYR A 663 -39.02 13.41 -5.03
C TYR A 663 -39.78 13.97 -6.25
N PRO A 664 -39.08 14.43 -7.30
CA PRO A 664 -37.62 14.42 -7.53
C PRO A 664 -36.91 15.76 -7.21
N ASN A 665 -37.41 16.56 -6.32
CA ASN A 665 -36.84 17.87 -6.03
C ASN A 665 -35.51 17.78 -5.21
N SER A 666 -34.70 18.84 -5.26
CA SER A 666 -33.47 19.00 -4.50
C SER A 666 -33.52 20.27 -3.66
N LEU A 667 -32.90 20.24 -2.49
CA LEU A 667 -32.71 21.45 -1.69
C LEU A 667 -31.53 22.27 -2.23
N THR A 668 -31.68 23.62 -2.21
CA THR A 668 -30.64 24.56 -2.65
C THR A 668 -29.77 25.11 -1.52
N SER A 669 -30.24 24.98 -0.28
CA SER A 669 -29.53 25.41 0.93
C SER A 669 -29.96 24.53 2.10
N PHE A 670 -29.13 24.48 3.15
CA PHE A 670 -29.49 23.83 4.39
C PHE A 670 -30.69 24.52 5.01
N PRO A 671 -31.78 23.81 5.32
CA PRO A 671 -33.03 24.45 5.80
C PRO A 671 -32.84 25.01 7.21
N SER A 672 -33.11 26.30 7.39
CA SER A 672 -33.11 26.92 8.72
C SER A 672 -34.28 26.44 9.56
N GLY A 673 -34.01 25.93 10.78
CA GLY A 673 -35.05 25.45 11.71
C GLY A 673 -35.70 24.12 11.32
N ALA A 674 -35.23 23.47 10.27
CA ALA A 674 -35.61 22.10 9.97
C ALA A 674 -34.89 21.19 10.98
N GLY A 675 -35.63 20.35 11.67
CA GLY A 675 -35.14 19.44 12.72
C GLY A 675 -34.26 18.30 12.26
N GLY A 676 -33.31 18.57 11.35
CA GLY A 676 -32.21 17.67 11.08
C GLY A 676 -31.08 17.92 12.08
N THR A 677 -30.92 17.01 13.02
CA THR A 677 -29.79 17.04 13.97
C THR A 677 -28.51 16.73 13.19
N PRO A 678 -27.48 17.63 13.21
CA PRO A 678 -26.24 17.38 12.47
C PRO A 678 -25.48 16.21 13.11
N SER A 679 -25.02 15.26 12.28
CA SER A 679 -24.04 14.26 12.71
C SER A 679 -22.65 14.86 12.74
N LEU A 680 -21.85 14.50 13.75
CA LEU A 680 -20.51 15.04 13.99
C LEU A 680 -19.44 13.96 13.83
N VAL A 681 -18.24 14.38 13.44
CA VAL A 681 -17.01 13.59 13.55
C VAL A 681 -16.03 14.34 14.44
N VAL A 682 -15.52 13.71 15.48
CA VAL A 682 -14.61 14.29 16.46
C VAL A 682 -13.46 13.33 16.77
N PHE A 683 -12.36 13.83 17.28
CA PHE A 683 -11.33 12.99 17.86
C PHE A 683 -11.62 12.70 19.33
N SER A 684 -11.35 11.47 19.77
CA SER A 684 -11.40 11.10 21.18
C SER A 684 -10.48 12.02 21.99
N PRO A 685 -10.90 12.54 23.17
CA PRO A 685 -10.08 13.47 23.97
C PRO A 685 -8.70 12.92 24.35
N ASN A 686 -8.59 11.61 24.46
CA ASN A 686 -7.36 10.91 24.83
C ASN A 686 -6.59 10.35 23.63
N PHE A 687 -6.93 10.78 22.41
CA PHE A 687 -6.28 10.33 21.20
C PHE A 687 -4.77 10.54 21.25
N ARG A 688 -4.02 9.53 20.82
CA ARG A 688 -2.56 9.51 20.73
C ARG A 688 -2.15 8.71 19.50
N SER A 689 -0.97 9.01 18.96
CA SER A 689 -0.44 8.30 17.78
C SER A 689 -0.43 6.78 17.97
N PRO A 690 -0.91 6.02 16.97
CA PRO A 690 -0.77 4.57 16.95
C PRO A 690 0.71 4.17 16.92
N TYR A 691 1.02 2.99 17.46
CA TYR A 691 2.36 2.42 17.34
C TYR A 691 2.34 0.89 17.37
N VAL A 692 3.41 0.29 16.89
CA VAL A 692 3.60 -1.16 16.86
C VAL A 692 4.89 -1.52 17.60
N GLU A 693 4.80 -2.45 18.53
CA GLU A 693 5.94 -3.14 19.11
C GLU A 693 6.30 -4.31 18.22
N GLN A 694 7.52 -4.34 17.69
CA GLN A 694 7.98 -5.45 16.87
C GLN A 694 9.17 -6.15 17.53
N ALA A 695 9.17 -7.47 17.47
CA ALA A 695 10.29 -8.31 17.87
C ALA A 695 10.53 -9.40 16.82
N ASN A 696 11.78 -9.75 16.61
CA ASN A 696 12.13 -10.93 15.80
C ASN A 696 13.31 -11.69 16.40
N ALA A 697 13.37 -12.98 16.08
CA ALA A 697 14.53 -13.84 16.31
C ALA A 697 14.66 -14.82 15.12
N ALA A 698 15.82 -14.93 14.52
CA ALA A 698 16.03 -15.80 13.37
C ALA A 698 17.40 -16.45 13.37
N VAL A 699 17.46 -17.64 12.75
CA VAL A 699 18.70 -18.34 12.41
C VAL A 699 18.76 -18.44 10.89
N GLU A 700 19.88 -17.99 10.33
CA GLU A 700 20.16 -18.09 8.90
C GLU A 700 21.43 -18.89 8.66
N HIS A 701 21.38 -19.87 7.74
CA HIS A 701 22.52 -20.71 7.39
C HIS A 701 22.74 -20.75 5.89
N GLN A 702 23.99 -20.54 5.48
CA GLN A 702 24.44 -20.61 4.10
C GLN A 702 25.06 -21.97 3.79
N PHE A 703 24.47 -22.71 2.85
CA PHE A 703 24.98 -23.98 2.33
C PHE A 703 25.80 -23.72 1.06
N GLY A 704 27.11 -23.79 1.17
CA GLY A 704 28.00 -23.39 0.08
C GLY A 704 27.88 -21.89 -0.23
N ALA A 705 28.14 -21.49 -1.48
CA ALA A 705 28.12 -20.08 -1.87
C ALA A 705 26.78 -19.60 -2.42
N GLN A 706 25.86 -20.52 -2.74
CA GLN A 706 24.70 -20.23 -3.60
C GLN A 706 23.35 -20.47 -2.92
N THR A 707 23.30 -21.06 -1.72
CA THR A 707 22.04 -21.41 -1.06
C THR A 707 22.02 -20.90 0.38
N ALA A 708 20.98 -20.22 0.78
CA ALA A 708 20.75 -19.78 2.14
C ALA A 708 19.34 -20.17 2.62
N LEU A 709 19.24 -20.69 3.85
CA LEU A 709 18.00 -21.00 4.55
C LEU A 709 17.89 -20.09 5.78
N SER A 710 16.76 -19.42 5.93
CA SER A 710 16.42 -18.62 7.10
C SER A 710 15.17 -19.18 7.76
N VAL A 711 15.20 -19.33 9.07
CA VAL A 711 14.06 -19.69 9.93
C VAL A 711 13.95 -18.64 11.02
N GLY A 712 12.85 -17.92 11.06
CA GLY A 712 12.64 -16.81 11.97
C GLY A 712 11.25 -16.83 12.61
N TYR A 713 11.18 -16.28 13.80
CA TYR A 713 9.95 -15.97 14.49
C TYR A 713 9.77 -14.47 14.58
N VAL A 714 8.57 -13.98 14.29
CA VAL A 714 8.19 -12.57 14.34
C VAL A 714 6.98 -12.42 15.29
N TYR A 715 7.08 -11.42 16.15
CA TYR A 715 6.01 -10.91 16.99
C TYR A 715 5.75 -9.45 16.66
N SER A 716 4.48 -9.09 16.44
CA SER A 716 4.04 -7.69 16.29
C SER A 716 2.84 -7.45 17.19
N HIS A 717 2.86 -6.35 17.93
CA HIS A 717 1.79 -5.93 18.82
C HIS A 717 1.40 -4.49 18.50
N GLY A 718 0.30 -4.33 17.78
CA GLY A 718 -0.27 -3.02 17.46
C GLY A 718 -1.04 -2.47 18.66
N LEU A 719 -0.73 -1.24 19.03
CA LEU A 719 -1.28 -0.54 20.19
C LEU A 719 -1.81 0.81 19.76
N ARG A 720 -2.93 1.21 20.36
CA ARG A 720 -3.61 2.46 20.01
C ARG A 720 -3.94 2.53 18.52
N LEU A 721 -4.21 1.41 17.91
CA LEU A 721 -4.68 1.40 16.52
C LEU A 721 -6.03 2.11 16.45
N LEU A 722 -6.33 2.73 15.33
CA LEU A 722 -7.66 3.29 15.13
C LEU A 722 -8.69 2.17 15.29
N GLY A 723 -9.76 2.40 16.02
CA GLY A 723 -10.77 1.38 16.33
C GLY A 723 -11.42 0.75 15.09
N ASN A 724 -11.24 1.39 13.93
CA ASN A 724 -11.64 0.93 12.61
C ASN A 724 -10.42 0.66 11.69
N SER A 725 -9.26 0.41 12.26
CA SER A 725 -7.97 0.59 11.59
C SER A 725 -7.41 -0.64 10.89
N ASN A 726 -8.14 -1.75 10.81
CA ASN A 726 -7.67 -2.85 9.97
C ASN A 726 -7.81 -2.55 8.46
N GLY A 727 -7.93 -1.27 8.12
CA GLY A 727 -7.84 -0.76 6.74
C GLY A 727 -8.99 -1.15 5.83
N VAL A 728 -9.86 -2.05 6.29
CA VAL A 728 -10.74 -2.80 5.40
C VAL A 728 -12.19 -2.32 5.42
N THR A 729 -12.65 -1.73 6.50
CA THR A 729 -14.00 -1.19 6.48
C THR A 729 -14.10 0.08 7.32
N ARG A 730 -13.82 1.20 6.72
CA ARG A 730 -14.78 2.28 6.90
C ARG A 730 -16.10 1.72 6.43
N GLN A 731 -17.06 1.54 7.34
CA GLN A 731 -18.39 1.18 6.88
C GLN A 731 -18.75 2.13 5.73
N ALA A 732 -19.35 1.63 4.67
CA ALA A 732 -19.66 2.41 3.46
C ALA A 732 -20.45 3.69 3.73
N ASN A 733 -20.99 3.85 4.92
CA ASN A 733 -21.69 5.03 5.44
C ASN A 733 -20.77 6.05 6.15
N GLY A 734 -19.43 5.86 6.21
CA GLY A 734 -18.50 6.76 6.87
C GLY A 734 -18.55 6.74 8.41
N ASN A 735 -19.20 5.73 9.02
CA ASN A 735 -19.23 5.60 10.47
C ASN A 735 -17.85 5.18 10.99
N PHE A 736 -17.25 6.03 11.79
CA PHE A 736 -16.14 5.69 12.67
C PHE A 736 -16.68 4.79 13.78
N GLY A 737 -15.98 3.76 14.17
CA GLY A 737 -16.50 2.66 14.98
C GLY A 737 -17.00 2.96 16.39
N PHE A 738 -17.08 4.23 16.82
CA PHE A 738 -17.55 4.61 18.14
C PHE A 738 -18.44 5.88 18.09
N ASP A 739 -19.73 5.70 18.37
CA ASP A 739 -20.69 6.83 18.48
C ASP A 739 -20.86 7.25 19.93
N LEU A 740 -20.38 8.46 20.27
CA LEU A 740 -20.48 9.05 21.61
C LEU A 740 -21.92 9.42 21.97
N ASN A 741 -22.83 9.50 21.01
CA ASN A 741 -24.22 9.92 21.19
C ASN A 741 -25.20 8.73 21.22
N LEU A 742 -24.70 7.53 20.98
CA LEU A 742 -25.53 6.33 21.01
C LEU A 742 -25.93 5.98 22.45
N VAL A 743 -27.21 5.80 22.66
CA VAL A 743 -27.74 5.36 23.96
C VAL A 743 -27.35 3.92 24.22
N PRO A 744 -26.81 3.57 25.44
CA PRO A 744 -26.57 2.20 25.79
C PRO A 744 -27.82 1.32 25.64
N PRO A 745 -27.71 0.06 25.15
CA PRO A 745 -28.88 -0.78 24.87
C PRO A 745 -29.80 -1.00 26.06
N ASP A 746 -29.26 -1.10 27.25
CA ASP A 746 -30.02 -1.25 28.51
C ASP A 746 -30.80 0.01 28.92
N GLN A 747 -30.57 1.13 28.27
CA GLN A 747 -31.23 2.42 28.51
C GLN A 747 -32.13 2.87 27.37
N GLN A 748 -32.20 2.13 26.26
CA GLN A 748 -32.95 2.51 25.06
C GLN A 748 -34.40 2.92 25.37
N VAL A 749 -35.15 2.10 26.11
CA VAL A 749 -36.53 2.39 26.47
C VAL A 749 -36.66 3.67 27.32
N ALA A 750 -35.68 3.98 28.19
CA ALA A 750 -35.66 5.19 29.00
C ALA A 750 -35.47 6.47 28.16
N PHE A 751 -34.85 6.34 26.97
CA PHE A 751 -34.63 7.43 26.02
C PHE A 751 -35.65 7.46 24.86
N GLY A 752 -36.74 6.66 24.94
CA GLY A 752 -37.83 6.68 23.96
C GLY A 752 -37.78 5.57 22.92
N GLY A 753 -36.81 4.67 23.01
CA GLY A 753 -36.76 3.47 22.15
C GLY A 753 -37.84 2.45 22.51
N SER A 754 -38.11 1.49 21.64
CA SER A 754 -39.14 0.49 21.79
C SER A 754 -38.70 -0.66 22.69
N PHE A 755 -37.43 -1.07 22.58
CA PHE A 755 -36.88 -2.26 23.25
C PHE A 755 -35.49 -2.01 23.80
N ASN A 756 -35.11 -2.73 24.88
CA ASN A 756 -33.73 -2.80 25.40
C ASN A 756 -32.99 -4.05 24.93
N THR A 757 -33.74 -5.11 24.65
CA THR A 757 -33.18 -6.42 24.25
C THR A 757 -33.97 -7.04 23.08
N ALA A 758 -33.28 -7.91 22.36
CA ALA A 758 -33.87 -8.77 21.35
C ALA A 758 -33.62 -10.25 21.72
N THR A 759 -34.67 -11.04 21.82
CA THR A 759 -34.58 -12.49 22.06
C THR A 759 -34.82 -13.24 20.77
N ILE A 760 -33.81 -13.93 20.30
CA ILE A 760 -33.78 -14.63 19.00
C ILE A 760 -33.87 -16.12 19.26
N THR A 761 -34.83 -16.80 18.61
CA THR A 761 -34.99 -18.26 18.60
C THR A 761 -34.36 -18.83 17.34
N LEU A 762 -33.30 -19.63 17.49
CA LEU A 762 -32.64 -20.34 16.39
C LEU A 762 -33.47 -21.56 15.92
N PRO A 763 -33.22 -22.08 14.70
CA PRO A 763 -33.93 -23.26 14.15
C PRO A 763 -33.81 -24.52 15.01
N ASN A 764 -32.76 -24.64 15.83
CA ASN A 764 -32.58 -25.75 16.77
C ASN A 764 -33.37 -25.59 18.07
N GLY A 765 -34.16 -24.51 18.22
CA GLY A 765 -34.98 -24.21 19.41
C GLY A 765 -34.23 -23.49 20.54
N GLN A 766 -32.94 -23.25 20.41
CA GLN A 766 -32.19 -22.43 21.37
C GLN A 766 -32.58 -20.96 21.26
N THR A 767 -32.73 -20.30 22.40
CA THR A 767 -33.02 -18.88 22.49
C THR A 767 -31.82 -18.11 23.05
N TYR A 768 -31.57 -16.95 22.47
CA TYR A 768 -30.51 -16.04 22.91
C TYR A 768 -31.06 -14.64 23.04
N THR A 769 -30.76 -13.99 24.17
CA THR A 769 -31.09 -12.59 24.37
C THR A 769 -29.86 -11.74 24.13
N THR A 770 -29.93 -10.78 23.25
CA THR A 770 -28.88 -9.82 22.90
C THR A 770 -29.40 -8.40 23.16
N PRO A 771 -28.51 -7.41 23.40
CA PRO A 771 -28.91 -6.02 23.38
C PRO A 771 -29.61 -5.65 22.07
N ASP A 772 -30.67 -4.85 22.13
CA ASP A 772 -31.34 -4.33 20.95
C ASP A 772 -30.66 -3.03 20.50
N TYR A 773 -30.20 -3.02 19.26
CA TYR A 773 -29.57 -1.85 18.63
C TYR A 773 -30.47 -1.23 17.53
N SER A 774 -31.67 -1.78 17.31
CA SER A 774 -32.57 -1.40 16.23
C SER A 774 -33.17 0.00 16.37
N ALA A 775 -33.35 0.44 17.61
CA ALA A 775 -34.03 1.68 17.87
C ALA A 775 -33.01 2.82 18.11
N ILE A 776 -32.50 3.43 17.05
CA ILE A 776 -31.86 4.76 17.12
C ILE A 776 -32.96 5.82 17.32
N ASP A 777 -33.89 5.60 18.19
CA ASP A 777 -34.95 6.57 18.48
C ASP A 777 -34.57 7.57 19.59
N GLY A 778 -33.37 7.39 20.20
CA GLY A 778 -32.84 8.29 21.19
C GLY A 778 -31.35 8.55 21.08
N PHE A 779 -30.97 9.80 21.07
CA PHE A 779 -29.59 10.22 21.26
C PHE A 779 -29.42 10.77 22.71
N ILE A 780 -28.23 10.50 23.31
CA ILE A 780 -27.89 11.07 24.62
C ILE A 780 -28.01 12.60 24.57
N ASN A 781 -27.54 13.23 23.47
CA ASN A 781 -27.74 14.64 23.19
C ASN A 781 -28.67 14.81 21.99
N PRO A 782 -29.93 15.18 22.17
CA PRO A 782 -30.92 15.26 21.08
C PRO A 782 -30.68 16.41 20.11
N ASN A 783 -29.73 17.32 20.38
CA ASN A 783 -29.37 18.39 19.44
C ASN A 783 -28.46 17.90 18.30
N PHE A 784 -27.94 16.68 18.39
CA PHE A 784 -27.06 16.07 17.41
C PHE A 784 -27.58 14.69 17.02
N GLY A 785 -27.27 14.25 15.80
CA GLY A 785 -27.39 12.88 15.35
C GLY A 785 -26.22 12.04 15.89
N THR A 786 -25.60 11.19 15.06
CA THR A 786 -24.42 10.43 15.47
C THR A 786 -23.25 11.38 15.78
N ILE A 787 -22.48 11.08 16.83
CA ILE A 787 -21.23 11.78 17.19
C ILE A 787 -20.11 10.74 17.08
N ASN A 788 -19.62 10.56 15.89
CA ASN A 788 -18.61 9.55 15.59
C ASN A 788 -17.23 9.99 16.07
N ALA A 789 -16.61 9.21 16.94
CA ALA A 789 -15.27 9.47 17.45
C ALA A 789 -14.20 8.73 16.63
N VAL A 790 -13.19 9.45 16.18
CA VAL A 790 -11.90 8.86 15.78
C VAL A 790 -11.23 8.40 17.07
N ASP A 791 -11.28 7.11 17.33
CA ASP A 791 -10.80 6.51 18.57
C ASP A 791 -9.60 5.61 18.31
N ASN A 792 -8.71 5.49 19.30
CA ASN A 792 -7.49 4.72 19.23
C ASN A 792 -7.42 3.61 20.29
N SER A 793 -8.53 2.91 20.51
CA SER A 793 -8.62 1.76 21.43
C SER A 793 -8.21 0.43 20.80
N GLY A 794 -7.96 0.40 19.47
CA GLY A 794 -7.66 -0.81 18.73
C GLY A 794 -6.37 -1.48 19.17
N LEU A 795 -6.40 -2.82 19.21
CA LEU A 795 -5.28 -3.69 19.55
C LEU A 795 -5.14 -4.82 18.51
N SER A 796 -3.91 -5.20 18.18
CA SER A 796 -3.64 -6.38 17.36
C SER A 796 -2.41 -7.12 17.87
N VAL A 797 -2.40 -8.45 17.73
CA VAL A 797 -1.25 -9.30 18.07
C VAL A 797 -1.02 -10.28 16.93
N TYR A 798 0.18 -10.29 16.38
CA TYR A 798 0.63 -11.24 15.38
C TYR A 798 1.77 -12.10 15.91
N ASN A 799 1.71 -13.39 15.60
CA ASN A 799 2.76 -14.36 15.83
C ASN A 799 3.01 -15.13 14.55
N GLY A 800 4.23 -15.16 14.05
CA GLY A 800 4.55 -15.83 12.79
C GLY A 800 5.89 -16.56 12.81
N LEU A 801 5.88 -17.80 12.29
CA LEU A 801 7.07 -18.54 11.89
C LEU A 801 7.29 -18.29 10.40
N LEU A 802 8.44 -17.71 10.07
CA LEU A 802 8.84 -17.39 8.72
C LEU A 802 9.98 -18.32 8.29
N VAL A 803 9.81 -19.02 7.19
CA VAL A 803 10.86 -19.86 6.59
C VAL A 803 11.14 -19.36 5.18
N SER A 804 12.41 -19.12 4.85
CA SER A 804 12.81 -18.66 3.53
C SER A 804 14.04 -19.43 3.05
N LEU A 805 13.95 -20.00 1.86
CA LEU A 805 15.05 -20.64 1.15
C LEU A 805 15.37 -19.84 -0.11
N ARG A 806 16.63 -19.44 -0.28
CA ARG A 806 17.11 -18.72 -1.47
C ARG A 806 18.23 -19.51 -2.13
N HIS A 807 18.13 -19.71 -3.43
CA HIS A 807 19.20 -20.27 -4.24
C HIS A 807 19.52 -19.34 -5.40
N ASN A 808 20.77 -18.92 -5.51
CA ASN A 808 21.23 -18.02 -6.56
C ASN A 808 22.45 -18.61 -7.26
N SER A 809 22.25 -19.12 -8.46
CA SER A 809 23.29 -19.63 -9.35
C SER A 809 23.13 -19.06 -10.75
N ARG A 810 24.08 -19.30 -11.62
CA ARG A 810 24.01 -18.83 -13.02
C ARG A 810 22.85 -19.41 -13.81
N GLN A 811 22.35 -20.58 -13.42
CA GLN A 811 21.30 -21.31 -14.15
C GLN A 811 19.95 -21.23 -13.42
N PHE A 812 19.96 -21.09 -12.12
CA PHE A 812 18.75 -21.11 -11.29
C PHE A 812 18.75 -19.96 -10.29
N LEU A 813 17.68 -19.16 -10.33
CA LEU A 813 17.33 -18.23 -9.27
C LEU A 813 16.02 -18.74 -8.67
N THR A 814 16.05 -19.12 -7.39
CA THR A 814 14.87 -19.68 -6.72
C THR A 814 14.72 -19.05 -5.35
N SER A 815 13.49 -18.66 -5.03
CA SER A 815 13.11 -18.25 -3.69
C SER A 815 11.86 -19.01 -3.26
N VAL A 816 11.88 -19.54 -2.03
CA VAL A 816 10.73 -20.17 -1.40
C VAL A 816 10.48 -19.48 -0.07
N ALA A 817 9.27 -19.03 0.16
CA ALA A 817 8.83 -18.39 1.38
C ALA A 817 7.62 -19.14 1.95
N TYR A 818 7.69 -19.54 3.22
CA TYR A 818 6.58 -20.13 3.93
C TYR A 818 6.32 -19.34 5.23
N THR A 819 5.08 -19.02 5.43
CA THR A 819 4.60 -18.34 6.64
C THR A 819 3.57 -19.22 7.32
N LEU A 820 3.77 -19.51 8.60
CA LEU A 820 2.78 -20.03 9.51
C LEU A 820 2.49 -18.96 10.56
N SER A 821 1.30 -18.37 10.54
CA SER A 821 1.01 -17.21 11.37
C SER A 821 -0.39 -17.23 11.97
N HIS A 822 -0.55 -16.46 13.03
CA HIS A 822 -1.84 -16.18 13.64
C HIS A 822 -1.91 -14.72 14.08
N THR A 823 -2.95 -14.02 13.61
CA THR A 823 -3.24 -12.63 13.96
C THR A 823 -4.56 -12.56 14.71
N VAL A 824 -4.54 -11.91 15.86
CA VAL A 824 -5.73 -11.63 16.67
C VAL A 824 -5.87 -10.12 16.82
N ASP A 825 -7.06 -9.59 16.64
CA ASP A 825 -7.36 -8.17 16.88
C ASP A 825 -8.71 -7.98 17.58
N GLN A 826 -9.09 -6.73 17.79
CA GLN A 826 -10.39 -6.35 18.34
C GLN A 826 -11.45 -6.05 17.28
N GLY A 827 -11.27 -6.54 16.07
CA GLY A 827 -12.22 -6.38 14.99
C GLY A 827 -12.21 -5.00 14.33
N ALA A 828 -12.41 -5.02 13.01
CA ALA A 828 -12.65 -3.83 12.23
C ALA A 828 -14.16 -3.53 12.24
N GLY A 829 -14.54 -2.45 12.88
CA GLY A 829 -15.94 -2.05 13.04
C GLY A 829 -16.59 -2.77 14.24
N TYR A 830 -16.98 -1.99 15.21
CA TYR A 830 -17.65 -2.53 16.39
C TYR A 830 -19.09 -2.92 16.05
N TYR A 831 -19.38 -4.21 16.04
CA TYR A 831 -20.77 -4.69 16.04
C TYR A 831 -21.45 -4.28 17.37
N ASN A 832 -20.66 -4.14 18.43
CA ASN A 832 -21.11 -3.67 19.74
C ASN A 832 -20.02 -2.79 20.38
N GLN A 833 -20.18 -1.46 20.32
CA GLN A 833 -19.21 -0.53 20.90
C GLN A 833 -19.15 -0.59 22.45
N PHE A 834 -20.16 -1.17 23.10
CA PHE A 834 -20.24 -1.29 24.55
C PHE A 834 -19.61 -2.58 25.07
N ASP A 835 -19.34 -3.56 24.19
CA ASP A 835 -18.63 -4.80 24.52
C ASP A 835 -17.54 -5.12 23.48
N GLN A 836 -16.47 -4.37 23.51
CA GLN A 836 -15.32 -4.56 22.61
C GLN A 836 -14.59 -5.89 22.85
N ALA A 837 -14.69 -6.44 24.06
CA ALA A 837 -14.01 -7.69 24.42
C ALA A 837 -14.60 -8.90 23.68
N SER A 838 -15.91 -8.91 23.42
CA SER A 838 -16.59 -9.97 22.65
C SER A 838 -16.13 -10.04 21.21
N GLN A 839 -15.54 -8.97 20.68
CA GLN A 839 -15.09 -8.84 19.30
C GLN A 839 -13.60 -9.15 19.13
N ARG A 840 -12.96 -9.68 20.15
CA ARG A 840 -11.58 -10.15 20.04
C ARG A 840 -11.54 -11.56 19.46
N GLY A 841 -10.95 -11.67 18.28
CA GLY A 841 -10.85 -12.93 17.54
C GLY A 841 -9.76 -12.89 16.47
N PRO A 842 -9.71 -13.92 15.61
CA PRO A 842 -8.81 -13.89 14.46
C PRO A 842 -9.06 -12.63 13.62
N SER A 843 -7.98 -11.91 13.27
CA SER A 843 -8.05 -10.71 12.41
C SER A 843 -8.54 -11.08 11.01
N GLN A 844 -9.23 -10.18 10.32
CA GLN A 844 -9.50 -10.33 8.88
C GLN A 844 -8.20 -10.43 8.06
N LEU A 845 -7.06 -9.97 8.59
CA LEU A 845 -5.73 -10.13 7.99
C LEU A 845 -5.08 -11.48 8.32
N ASP A 846 -5.72 -12.34 9.16
CA ASP A 846 -5.16 -13.62 9.54
C ASP A 846 -5.15 -14.59 8.36
N GLN A 847 -3.95 -15.01 7.97
CA GLN A 847 -3.71 -16.01 6.95
C GLN A 847 -2.76 -17.07 7.52
N THR A 848 -3.34 -18.14 8.08
CA THR A 848 -2.61 -19.12 8.91
C THR A 848 -1.46 -19.77 8.13
N HIS A 849 -1.69 -20.14 6.87
CA HIS A 849 -0.67 -20.75 6.02
C HIS A 849 -0.52 -19.96 4.73
N ARG A 850 0.71 -19.58 4.40
CA ARG A 850 1.03 -19.00 3.11
C ARG A 850 2.35 -19.56 2.59
N PHE A 851 2.33 -20.09 1.37
CA PHE A 851 3.47 -20.63 0.68
C PHE A 851 3.64 -19.93 -0.67
N VAL A 852 4.81 -19.35 -0.89
CA VAL A 852 5.18 -18.69 -2.16
C VAL A 852 6.49 -19.28 -2.63
N ALA A 853 6.54 -19.69 -3.89
CA ALA A 853 7.78 -20.13 -4.52
C ALA A 853 7.96 -19.43 -5.87
N THR A 854 9.17 -18.95 -6.11
CA THR A 854 9.57 -18.37 -7.41
C THR A 854 10.73 -19.15 -7.98
N GLY A 855 10.77 -19.27 -9.28
CA GLY A 855 11.87 -19.91 -9.99
C GLY A 855 12.16 -19.24 -11.31
N VAL A 856 13.44 -19.01 -11.60
CA VAL A 856 13.93 -18.61 -12.93
C VAL A 856 14.99 -19.62 -13.34
N TRP A 857 14.80 -20.24 -14.50
CA TRP A 857 15.73 -21.21 -15.06
C TRP A 857 16.31 -20.72 -16.39
N LEU A 858 17.63 -20.65 -16.45
CA LEU A 858 18.44 -20.18 -17.59
C LEU A 858 19.25 -21.35 -18.15
N PRO A 859 18.66 -22.23 -18.99
CA PRO A 859 19.35 -23.42 -19.49
C PRO A 859 20.57 -23.06 -20.33
N GLN A 860 21.69 -23.79 -20.10
CA GLN A 860 22.96 -23.59 -20.83
C GLN A 860 23.25 -24.67 -21.88
N PHE A 861 22.37 -25.67 -22.02
CA PHE A 861 22.61 -26.77 -22.97
C PHE A 861 22.10 -26.45 -24.39
N HIS A 862 22.68 -27.14 -25.34
CA HIS A 862 22.41 -26.88 -26.76
C HIS A 862 20.92 -27.07 -27.09
N GLY A 863 20.33 -26.13 -27.83
CA GLY A 863 18.90 -26.13 -28.20
C GLY A 863 18.01 -25.27 -27.30
N LEU A 864 18.33 -25.10 -26.00
CA LEU A 864 17.58 -24.23 -25.08
C LEU A 864 18.38 -23.00 -24.60
N LYS A 865 19.63 -22.87 -25.03
CA LYS A 865 20.39 -21.64 -24.77
C LYS A 865 19.64 -20.42 -25.33
N ASN A 866 19.57 -19.33 -24.57
CA ASN A 866 18.80 -18.13 -24.86
C ASN A 866 17.27 -18.26 -24.58
N PHE A 867 16.80 -19.38 -24.05
CA PHE A 867 15.50 -19.46 -23.43
C PHE A 867 15.61 -19.14 -21.94
N GLU A 868 14.55 -18.53 -21.41
CA GLU A 868 14.33 -18.34 -19.99
C GLU A 868 12.94 -18.89 -19.63
N PHE A 869 12.87 -19.63 -18.54
CA PHE A 869 11.63 -20.14 -17.97
C PHE A 869 11.50 -19.58 -16.57
N SER A 870 10.35 -19.00 -16.25
CA SER A 870 10.10 -18.50 -14.91
C SER A 870 8.70 -18.86 -14.41
N SER A 871 8.55 -18.90 -13.09
CA SER A 871 7.29 -19.26 -12.46
C SER A 871 7.11 -18.57 -11.11
N ILE A 872 5.85 -18.31 -10.75
CA ILE A 872 5.41 -17.95 -9.41
C ILE A 872 4.34 -18.95 -9.00
N LEU A 873 4.48 -19.56 -7.83
CA LEU A 873 3.48 -20.39 -7.16
C LEU A 873 3.06 -19.67 -5.87
N ASN A 874 1.78 -19.43 -5.66
CA ASN A 874 1.23 -18.81 -4.46
C ASN A 874 0.05 -19.64 -3.92
N LEU A 875 0.21 -20.18 -2.72
CA LEU A 875 -0.81 -20.96 -2.03
C LEU A 875 -1.09 -20.32 -0.68
N ALA A 876 -2.37 -20.10 -0.35
CA ALA A 876 -2.73 -19.51 0.92
C ALA A 876 -4.04 -20.08 1.49
N SER A 877 -4.11 -20.18 2.83
CA SER A 877 -5.34 -20.51 3.54
C SER A 877 -6.36 -19.38 3.41
N GLY A 878 -7.65 -19.73 3.51
CA GLY A 878 -8.73 -18.75 3.54
C GLY A 878 -8.62 -17.80 4.73
N ARG A 879 -9.16 -16.61 4.58
CA ARG A 879 -9.25 -15.58 5.63
C ARG A 879 -10.48 -15.80 6.49
N PRO A 880 -10.47 -15.35 7.74
CA PRO A 880 -11.62 -15.52 8.62
C PRO A 880 -12.73 -14.50 8.28
N TYR A 881 -13.97 -14.90 8.60
CA TYR A 881 -15.15 -14.04 8.59
C TYR A 881 -16.09 -14.40 9.74
N THR A 882 -16.96 -13.45 10.10
CA THR A 882 -17.91 -13.59 11.21
C THR A 882 -19.29 -13.92 10.66
N ALA A 883 -19.95 -14.91 11.23
CA ALA A 883 -21.36 -15.19 10.95
C ALA A 883 -22.25 -14.16 11.64
N VAL A 884 -23.19 -13.59 10.89
CA VAL A 884 -24.11 -12.55 11.36
C VAL A 884 -25.56 -12.88 11.04
N PHE A 885 -26.49 -12.15 11.65
CA PHE A 885 -27.90 -12.12 11.26
C PHE A 885 -28.14 -11.06 10.18
N ASP A 886 -29.00 -11.38 9.21
CA ASP A 886 -29.55 -10.39 8.29
C ASP A 886 -30.83 -9.82 8.93
N ASN A 887 -30.69 -8.73 9.62
CA ASN A 887 -31.81 -7.87 9.99
C ASN A 887 -31.30 -6.47 10.34
N PRO A 888 -31.77 -5.42 9.66
CA PRO A 888 -31.38 -4.04 9.96
C PRO A 888 -31.83 -3.58 11.36
N GLU A 889 -32.83 -4.22 11.96
CA GLU A 889 -33.36 -3.88 13.27
C GLU A 889 -32.57 -4.57 14.40
N VAL A 890 -31.95 -5.74 14.18
CA VAL A 890 -31.06 -6.42 15.15
C VAL A 890 -29.61 -5.99 14.98
N ASN A 891 -29.35 -5.14 14.02
CA ASN A 891 -28.08 -4.47 13.69
C ASN A 891 -26.82 -5.33 13.84
N PHE A 892 -26.61 -6.27 12.88
CA PHE A 892 -25.37 -7.03 12.67
C PHE A 892 -24.80 -7.74 13.93
N SER A 893 -25.66 -8.26 14.78
CA SER A 893 -25.20 -9.07 15.90
C SER A 893 -24.48 -10.32 15.41
N VAL A 894 -23.30 -10.60 15.92
CA VAL A 894 -22.66 -11.90 15.77
C VAL A 894 -23.64 -12.98 16.23
N VAL A 895 -23.78 -14.06 15.46
CA VAL A 895 -24.67 -15.16 15.82
C VAL A 895 -24.31 -15.68 17.20
N PRO A 896 -25.24 -15.70 18.18
CA PRO A 896 -24.98 -16.14 19.53
C PRO A 896 -24.39 -17.55 19.58
N GLY A 897 -23.33 -17.73 20.34
CA GLY A 897 -22.57 -19.00 20.42
C GLY A 897 -21.44 -19.11 19.40
N GLU A 898 -21.45 -18.33 18.32
CA GLU A 898 -20.33 -18.21 17.41
C GLU A 898 -19.31 -17.17 17.94
N LYS A 899 -18.05 -17.37 17.57
CA LYS A 899 -17.00 -16.41 17.90
C LYS A 899 -16.75 -15.47 16.74
N TYR A 900 -16.27 -14.26 17.05
CA TYR A 900 -15.83 -13.32 16.04
C TYR A 900 -14.79 -13.97 15.09
N ASN A 901 -15.01 -13.89 13.79
CA ASN A 901 -14.14 -14.42 12.74
C ASN A 901 -13.79 -15.91 12.91
N SER A 902 -14.78 -16.74 13.33
CA SER A 902 -14.59 -18.19 13.54
C SER A 902 -14.65 -19.01 12.24
N PHE A 903 -15.24 -18.49 11.19
CA PHE A 903 -15.35 -19.17 9.89
C PHE A 903 -14.17 -18.81 8.98
N ARG A 904 -13.90 -19.64 7.96
CA ARG A 904 -12.83 -19.42 6.99
C ARG A 904 -13.40 -19.39 5.58
N GLY A 905 -13.02 -18.34 4.83
CA GLY A 905 -13.33 -18.21 3.42
C GLY A 905 -12.52 -19.18 2.53
N PRO A 906 -12.64 -19.07 1.22
CA PRO A 906 -11.98 -19.95 0.25
C PRO A 906 -10.45 -19.81 0.29
N THR A 907 -9.76 -20.91 -0.08
CA THR A 907 -8.31 -20.94 -0.22
C THR A 907 -7.89 -20.26 -1.52
N PHE A 908 -6.71 -19.63 -1.51
CA PHE A 908 -6.07 -19.06 -2.68
C PHE A 908 -5.04 -20.01 -3.27
N LYS A 909 -5.07 -20.24 -4.61
CA LYS A 909 -4.12 -21.10 -5.32
C LYS A 909 -3.84 -20.50 -6.69
N ASP A 910 -2.61 -20.09 -6.91
CA ASP A 910 -2.21 -19.43 -8.15
C ASP A 910 -0.88 -19.95 -8.64
N VAL A 911 -0.78 -20.18 -9.95
CA VAL A 911 0.45 -20.56 -10.63
C VAL A 911 0.59 -19.76 -11.90
N ASP A 912 1.61 -18.92 -11.92
CA ASP A 912 1.99 -18.12 -13.09
C ASP A 912 3.25 -18.69 -13.73
N LEU A 913 3.25 -18.74 -15.06
CA LEU A 913 4.38 -19.23 -15.84
C LEU A 913 4.78 -18.20 -16.90
N SER A 914 6.08 -18.13 -17.18
CA SER A 914 6.61 -17.35 -18.29
C SER A 914 7.67 -18.14 -19.05
N ILE A 915 7.66 -17.98 -20.35
CA ILE A 915 8.72 -18.42 -21.24
C ILE A 915 9.16 -17.25 -22.11
N SER A 916 10.44 -17.00 -22.15
CA SER A 916 11.01 -15.99 -23.04
C SER A 916 12.19 -16.53 -23.84
N ARG A 917 12.44 -15.92 -24.99
CA ARG A 917 13.60 -16.22 -25.83
C ARG A 917 14.22 -14.95 -26.37
N GLU A 918 15.53 -14.80 -26.21
CA GLU A 918 16.30 -13.68 -26.77
C GLU A 918 16.99 -14.09 -28.09
N PHE A 919 16.85 -13.23 -29.08
CA PHE A 919 17.51 -13.33 -30.39
C PHE A 919 18.52 -12.19 -30.53
N HIS A 920 19.77 -12.54 -30.80
CA HIS A 920 20.82 -11.56 -31.08
C HIS A 920 20.82 -11.21 -32.57
N LEU A 921 20.63 -9.95 -32.88
CA LEU A 921 20.61 -9.37 -34.23
C LEU A 921 21.92 -8.61 -34.48
N GLY A 922 23.01 -9.37 -34.78
CA GLY A 922 24.36 -8.86 -34.76
C GLY A 922 24.94 -8.71 -33.35
N GLU A 923 25.94 -7.85 -33.20
CA GLU A 923 26.64 -7.66 -31.89
C GLU A 923 25.94 -6.67 -30.97
N ARG A 924 25.11 -5.78 -31.50
CA ARG A 924 24.54 -4.63 -30.79
C ARG A 924 23.06 -4.78 -30.44
N TYR A 925 22.27 -5.42 -31.29
CA TYR A 925 20.83 -5.45 -31.17
C TYR A 925 20.32 -6.78 -30.64
N ARG A 926 19.28 -6.72 -29.82
CA ARG A 926 18.62 -7.88 -29.23
C ARG A 926 17.11 -7.76 -29.39
N MET A 927 16.45 -8.88 -29.66
CA MET A 927 15.00 -8.98 -29.72
C MET A 927 14.54 -10.10 -28.79
N GLY A 928 13.76 -9.76 -27.78
CA GLY A 928 13.12 -10.71 -26.88
C GLY A 928 11.67 -10.96 -27.27
N LEU A 929 11.25 -12.20 -27.25
CA LEU A 929 9.84 -12.61 -27.32
C LEU A 929 9.49 -13.33 -26.02
N ARG A 930 8.34 -12.97 -25.43
CA ARG A 930 7.88 -13.55 -24.16
C ARG A 930 6.41 -13.91 -24.22
N ALA A 931 6.06 -15.06 -23.66
CA ALA A 931 4.68 -15.49 -23.41
C ALA A 931 4.51 -15.77 -21.92
N GLU A 932 3.48 -15.25 -21.35
CA GLU A 932 3.14 -15.38 -19.93
C GLU A 932 1.73 -15.96 -19.80
N ALA A 933 1.54 -16.86 -18.84
CA ALA A 933 0.26 -17.45 -18.48
C ALA A 933 0.03 -17.22 -16.99
N PHE A 934 -1.01 -16.47 -16.66
CA PHE A 934 -1.43 -16.20 -15.29
C PHE A 934 -2.55 -17.15 -14.91
N ASN A 935 -2.52 -17.67 -13.67
CA ASN A 935 -3.45 -18.66 -13.18
C ASN A 935 -3.62 -19.83 -14.18
N ILE A 936 -2.54 -20.48 -14.56
CA ILE A 936 -2.51 -21.46 -15.66
C ILE A 936 -3.53 -22.60 -15.47
N PHE A 937 -3.82 -22.98 -14.22
CA PHE A 937 -4.79 -24.01 -13.88
C PHE A 937 -6.24 -23.55 -13.86
N ASN A 938 -6.51 -22.25 -14.08
CA ASN A 938 -7.84 -21.62 -14.03
C ASN A 938 -8.58 -21.89 -12.71
N HIS A 939 -7.85 -21.86 -11.58
CA HIS A 939 -8.46 -22.01 -10.27
C HIS A 939 -9.28 -20.75 -9.94
N PRO A 940 -10.56 -20.87 -9.51
CA PRO A 940 -11.34 -19.69 -9.13
C PRO A 940 -10.83 -19.12 -7.80
N ASN A 941 -9.97 -18.10 -7.88
CA ASN A 941 -9.46 -17.41 -6.71
C ASN A 941 -10.45 -16.34 -6.29
N PHE A 942 -11.30 -16.68 -5.32
CA PHE A 942 -12.28 -15.76 -4.77
C PHE A 942 -11.64 -14.73 -3.84
N GLN A 943 -12.25 -13.55 -3.75
CA GLN A 943 -11.91 -12.59 -2.70
C GLN A 943 -12.21 -13.20 -1.33
N GLN A 944 -11.19 -13.31 -0.50
CA GLN A 944 -11.26 -14.12 0.72
C GLN A 944 -12.11 -13.49 1.84
N ASN A 945 -12.43 -12.21 1.71
CA ASN A 945 -13.26 -11.41 2.61
C ASN A 945 -14.66 -11.09 2.05
N VAL A 946 -14.93 -11.42 0.78
CA VAL A 946 -16.23 -11.21 0.14
C VAL A 946 -16.98 -12.56 0.07
N VAL A 947 -17.57 -12.91 1.20
CA VAL A 947 -18.36 -14.13 1.40
C VAL A 947 -19.70 -13.71 1.98
N ASP A 948 -20.80 -14.35 1.54
CA ASP A 948 -22.08 -14.15 2.23
C ASP A 948 -21.92 -14.65 3.67
N ASN A 949 -21.80 -13.73 4.61
CA ASN A 949 -21.59 -14.02 6.01
C ASN A 949 -22.88 -14.00 6.84
N VAL A 950 -24.02 -13.78 6.21
CA VAL A 950 -25.34 -13.90 6.84
C VAL A 950 -25.65 -15.37 7.05
N GLN A 951 -25.60 -15.84 8.27
CA GLN A 951 -25.94 -17.25 8.60
C GLN A 951 -27.44 -17.45 8.76
N TYR A 952 -28.11 -16.47 9.33
CA TYR A 952 -29.55 -16.53 9.57
C TYR A 952 -30.24 -15.22 9.17
N ILE A 953 -31.44 -15.37 8.61
CA ILE A 953 -32.38 -14.27 8.36
C ILE A 953 -33.31 -14.21 9.57
N ALA A 954 -33.33 -13.07 10.26
CA ALA A 954 -34.18 -12.87 11.43
C ALA A 954 -35.54 -12.24 11.03
N ASN A 955 -36.62 -12.79 11.55
CA ASN A 955 -37.97 -12.32 11.34
C ASN A 955 -38.60 -11.90 12.67
N ALA A 956 -39.12 -10.68 12.75
CA ALA A 956 -39.78 -10.16 13.94
C ALA A 956 -41.07 -10.93 14.25
N ILE A 957 -41.24 -11.27 15.54
CA ILE A 957 -42.48 -11.90 16.07
C ILE A 957 -43.34 -10.85 16.75
N GLY A 958 -42.72 -9.97 17.53
CA GLY A 958 -43.38 -8.92 18.33
C GLY A 958 -42.82 -8.81 19.73
N PRO A 959 -43.38 -7.93 20.54
CA PRO A 959 -42.95 -7.77 21.95
C PRO A 959 -43.10 -9.06 22.74
N ASN A 960 -42.12 -9.35 23.62
CA ASN A 960 -42.19 -10.50 24.52
C ASN A 960 -43.30 -10.31 25.55
N PRO A 961 -44.32 -11.21 25.63
CA PRO A 961 -45.40 -11.07 26.62
C PRO A 961 -44.95 -11.08 28.07
N GLY A 962 -43.80 -11.67 28.35
CA GLY A 962 -43.22 -11.72 29.70
C GLY A 962 -42.29 -10.57 30.04
N ASN A 963 -41.81 -9.82 29.02
CA ASN A 963 -40.94 -8.65 29.19
C ASN A 963 -41.17 -7.67 28.04
N PRO A 964 -41.99 -6.61 28.25
CA PRO A 964 -42.37 -5.65 27.18
C PRO A 964 -41.19 -4.87 26.57
N THR A 965 -40.02 -4.88 27.22
CA THR A 965 -38.80 -4.23 26.72
C THR A 965 -37.90 -5.19 25.96
N ASP A 966 -38.41 -6.38 25.61
CA ASP A 966 -37.72 -7.40 24.83
C ASP A 966 -38.51 -7.71 23.55
N GLN A 967 -37.85 -7.64 22.39
CA GLN A 967 -38.38 -8.00 21.08
C GLN A 967 -38.10 -9.46 20.78
N LEU A 968 -39.12 -10.23 20.42
CA LEU A 968 -38.95 -11.63 20.01
C LEU A 968 -38.72 -11.74 18.50
N TRP A 969 -37.77 -12.59 18.14
CA TRP A 969 -37.37 -12.91 16.77
C TRP A 969 -37.31 -14.41 16.53
N SER A 970 -37.61 -14.84 15.31
CA SER A 970 -37.32 -16.18 14.80
C SER A 970 -36.23 -16.10 13.73
N ALA A 971 -35.29 -17.04 13.72
CA ALA A 971 -34.24 -17.13 12.75
C ALA A 971 -34.49 -18.25 11.73
N ALA A 972 -34.34 -17.97 10.44
CA ALA A 972 -34.34 -18.93 9.35
C ALA A 972 -32.92 -19.08 8.77
N PRO A 973 -32.43 -20.29 8.43
CA PRO A 973 -31.13 -20.45 7.80
C PRO A 973 -31.05 -19.74 6.45
N ASN A 974 -29.93 -19.05 6.19
CA ASN A 974 -29.63 -18.53 4.87
C ASN A 974 -28.97 -19.64 4.02
N PRO A 975 -29.55 -20.04 2.88
CA PRO A 975 -28.97 -21.08 2.00
C PRO A 975 -27.65 -20.66 1.34
N ASP A 976 -27.39 -19.36 1.24
CA ASP A 976 -26.20 -18.80 0.58
C ASP A 976 -25.05 -18.53 1.56
N PHE A 977 -25.23 -18.84 2.86
CA PHE A 977 -24.16 -18.66 3.86
C PHE A 977 -22.86 -19.35 3.45
N GLY A 978 -21.77 -18.59 3.43
CA GLY A 978 -20.43 -19.05 3.04
C GLY A 978 -20.17 -19.05 1.53
N VAL A 979 -21.12 -18.64 0.71
CA VAL A 979 -20.94 -18.55 -0.75
C VAL A 979 -20.07 -17.32 -1.09
N PRO A 980 -18.97 -17.51 -1.84
CA PRO A 980 -18.13 -16.39 -2.26
C PRO A 980 -18.85 -15.47 -3.24
N GLY A 981 -18.82 -14.16 -2.99
CA GLY A 981 -19.50 -13.14 -3.78
C GLY A 981 -18.66 -12.48 -4.88
N ALA A 982 -17.34 -12.60 -4.84
CA ALA A 982 -16.46 -11.94 -5.81
C ALA A 982 -15.15 -12.73 -6.07
N ILE A 983 -14.56 -12.52 -7.24
CA ILE A 983 -13.27 -13.08 -7.65
C ILE A 983 -12.19 -12.01 -7.57
N VAL A 984 -10.96 -12.41 -7.22
CA VAL A 984 -9.79 -11.50 -7.22
C VAL A 984 -9.49 -11.03 -8.64
N PRO A 985 -9.55 -9.75 -8.98
CA PRO A 985 -9.51 -9.26 -10.37
C PRO A 985 -8.26 -9.66 -11.15
N LYS A 986 -7.09 -9.76 -10.50
CA LYS A 986 -5.82 -10.11 -11.15
C LYS A 986 -5.56 -11.61 -11.27
N PHE A 987 -6.17 -12.43 -10.40
CA PHE A 987 -5.81 -13.84 -10.20
C PHE A 987 -7.01 -14.79 -10.34
N GLY A 988 -8.19 -14.28 -10.68
CA GLY A 988 -9.44 -15.03 -10.67
C GLY A 988 -9.61 -15.97 -11.86
N SER A 989 -9.10 -15.60 -13.02
CA SER A 989 -9.26 -16.35 -14.27
C SER A 989 -7.95 -16.48 -15.01
N ARG A 990 -7.76 -17.63 -15.69
CA ARG A 990 -6.57 -17.85 -16.55
C ARG A 990 -6.52 -16.80 -17.66
N SER A 991 -5.36 -16.14 -17.79
CA SER A 991 -5.12 -15.19 -18.87
C SER A 991 -3.71 -15.33 -19.46
N PHE A 992 -3.55 -14.94 -20.72
CA PHE A 992 -2.27 -14.99 -21.44
C PHE A 992 -1.87 -13.58 -21.88
N GLN A 993 -0.58 -13.26 -21.67
CA GLN A 993 0.05 -12.04 -22.13
C GLN A 993 1.21 -12.38 -23.05
N PHE A 994 1.34 -11.63 -24.13
CA PHE A 994 2.47 -11.74 -25.05
C PHE A 994 3.22 -10.43 -25.10
N SER A 995 4.55 -10.50 -25.26
CA SER A 995 5.34 -9.28 -25.40
C SER A 995 6.51 -9.46 -26.33
N THR A 996 6.96 -8.33 -26.87
CA THR A 996 8.22 -8.20 -27.60
C THR A 996 9.01 -7.04 -27.02
N LYS A 997 10.31 -7.21 -26.89
CA LYS A 997 11.26 -6.20 -26.42
C LYS A 997 12.43 -6.14 -27.37
N PHE A 998 12.72 -4.95 -27.87
CA PHE A 998 13.87 -4.67 -28.74
C PHE A 998 14.87 -3.82 -27.96
N GLY A 999 16.12 -4.30 -27.83
CA GLY A 999 17.20 -3.62 -27.11
C GLY A 999 18.42 -3.34 -28.00
N PHE A 1000 19.17 -2.27 -27.67
CA PHE A 1000 20.39 -1.87 -28.32
C PHE A 1000 21.47 -1.37 -27.37
#